data_6b7372df7e5722f5957b0b3f2af9e2a9
#
_entry.id   6b7372df7e5722f5957b0b3f2af9e2a9
#
_cell.length_a   1.000
_cell.length_b   1.000
_cell.length_c   1.000
_cell.angle_alpha   90.00
_cell.angle_beta   90.00
_cell.angle_gamma   90.00
#
_symmetry.space_group_name_H-M   'P 1'
#
loop_
_entity.id
_entity.type
_entity.pdbx_description
1 polymer ?
#
loop_
_entity_poly.entity_id
_entity_poly.type
_entity_poly.pdbx_seq_one_letter_code
_entity_poly.pdbx_strand_id
1 'polypeptide(L)'
;MKLTFKTLLIFVLCLRTLSAHTQPTDTIAVDTNGNKTSIVEPDSSLLLTNSNDVLVVGGMDIDFKRPQAYEIGPIRIEGADNYDHNAIKLLAGLRQGQQITLPGEDISKAIKNLWNEGIFSDVEIRADKEVAGVIYLVIRVAPRAKLSRFKFVGVNKREADNIREEISLFSGKTITENLVFATKSRIKGYFREKGHYSIGVDINRIQDSLMTNSEIFVIKVAKGPKVKIGELNIEGNNSVKTWKLRMAMKDTKRKAFWRFFKRSKYSQSAYVRDKEAMLGKFNKVGLRDAEAIYDTVYLLDEKNLSIDIKIDEGEKYYFGDIEWIGNTKFRSSFLDTILGIKKGDLYNKELLDTRLVMSQDGRDISSLYMDRGYLFFQVIPVETNVEAHHINYQMRIIEGKEARVKRVIIKGNTKTNDYVIRREIRTKPGDLFNRNDIMRTQRELAQLGYFNEQAFQINPIPNPQDGTVDIEYVVEEKSSDQIELSGGYGGTGLDGRGRIIGTLGLTFNNFSTKNIFKKGAWAPLPGGDGQRVSLRLQTNGKFYRGYSFSFTEPWLGGKKPNSLSFGANWTLLGNGFAPTSASFAGLRLAGVNLGLGRRKKFPDDWFQAYYELSYQQYYVKDDRRFGLFTDGTSNDFAFKYVLQRSSVSSPIYPQGGSNIKFSAKATLPYSSWDGIDDYSNLTNQERFKTLEYYKLKLTGEWYVPLTADKKLVLMPRFGFGFMGAYNSSKGLTPFERFHLGGSGLTGVNQIGGQEIIALRGYEDGNGGLNSDGGDPIIAKYTLELRYPISLNPQATFFVLGFAEAGNTFPTFRDFNPLNVKRSAGVGLRVFLPMFGMLGLDYGWGFDTLDPWSVGFNQGSDNGVNTKGYYTKLNFTIGMNLGEL
;
A
#
# COMPACT_ATOMS: atom_id res chain seq x y z
N MET A 1 -27.63 31.97 -15.55
CA MET A 1 -27.47 32.79 -14.33
C MET A 1 -26.07 32.52 -13.77
N LYS A 2 -25.20 33.49 -13.95
CA LYS A 2 -23.79 33.44 -13.55
C LYS A 2 -23.72 33.46 -12.02
N LEU A 3 -23.30 32.40 -11.39
CA LEU A 3 -22.80 32.41 -10.03
C LEU A 3 -21.41 31.80 -10.01
N THR A 4 -20.54 32.62 -9.78
CA THR A 4 -19.16 32.73 -9.97
C THR A 4 -18.34 31.83 -9.03
N PHE A 5 -17.30 31.31 -9.62
CA PHE A 5 -16.12 30.61 -9.06
C PHE A 5 -15.41 31.29 -7.87
N LYS A 6 -15.99 32.32 -7.27
CA LYS A 6 -15.39 33.10 -6.15
C LYS A 6 -15.72 32.56 -4.74
N THR A 7 -16.71 31.69 -4.58
CA THR A 7 -17.14 31.22 -3.26
C THR A 7 -16.40 29.95 -2.78
N LEU A 8 -15.67 29.25 -3.67
CA LEU A 8 -14.87 28.08 -3.26
C LEU A 8 -13.45 28.44 -2.79
N LEU A 9 -13.03 29.70 -3.03
CA LEU A 9 -11.69 30.21 -2.64
C LEU A 9 -11.67 30.81 -1.22
N ILE A 10 -12.82 31.08 -0.64
CA ILE A 10 -12.93 31.72 0.69
C ILE A 10 -12.81 30.72 1.86
N PHE A 11 -13.04 29.42 1.61
CA PHE A 11 -12.93 28.40 2.68
C PHE A 11 -11.49 27.89 2.93
N VAL A 12 -10.53 28.25 2.08
CA VAL A 12 -9.11 27.89 2.22
C VAL A 12 -8.26 29.04 2.79
N LEU A 13 -8.81 30.26 2.87
CA LEU A 13 -8.07 31.45 3.31
C LEU A 13 -8.34 31.89 4.76
N CYS A 14 -9.24 31.27 5.50
CA CYS A 14 -9.56 31.64 6.88
C CYS A 14 -8.76 30.95 8.00
N LEU A 15 -7.62 30.32 7.67
CA LEU A 15 -6.72 29.70 8.67
C LEU A 15 -5.31 30.31 8.73
N ARG A 16 -5.17 31.57 8.31
CA ARG A 16 -3.92 32.30 8.46
C ARG A 16 -4.15 33.77 8.81
N THR A 17 -4.59 34.03 10.03
CA THR A 17 -4.30 35.31 10.71
C THR A 17 -4.52 35.11 12.19
N LEU A 18 -3.47 35.02 12.95
CA LEU A 18 -3.29 35.52 14.32
C LEU A 18 -1.84 35.22 14.73
N SER A 19 -1.01 36.25 14.68
CA SER A 19 -0.15 36.77 15.73
C SER A 19 0.94 37.64 15.10
N ALA A 20 0.73 38.90 15.15
CA ALA A 20 1.77 39.92 15.04
C ALA A 20 2.05 40.50 16.44
N HIS A 21 3.28 40.89 16.64
CA HIS A 21 3.91 41.79 17.64
C HIS A 21 5.09 41.11 18.32
N THR A 22 6.30 41.63 18.39
CA THR A 22 6.88 42.95 18.32
C THR A 22 8.40 42.83 18.10
N GLN A 23 8.96 43.75 17.34
CA GLN A 23 10.40 44.02 17.35
C GLN A 23 10.81 44.80 18.59
N PRO A 24 12.14 44.85 18.92
CA PRO A 24 12.86 46.07 18.60
C PRO A 24 14.22 45.87 17.93
N THR A 25 14.52 46.88 17.18
CA THR A 25 15.75 47.31 16.51
C THR A 25 16.93 47.47 17.49
N ASP A 26 18.12 47.01 17.00
CA ASP A 26 19.35 47.79 17.22
C ASP A 26 20.35 47.54 16.09
N THR A 27 20.67 48.65 15.47
CA THR A 27 21.73 48.92 14.49
C THR A 27 23.09 48.97 15.16
N ILE A 28 24.16 48.42 14.52
CA ILE A 28 25.53 48.97 14.55
C ILE A 28 26.32 48.35 13.37
N ALA A 29 26.61 49.22 12.44
CA ALA A 29 27.87 49.64 11.82
C ALA A 29 28.72 48.61 11.05
N VAL A 30 28.86 48.93 9.80
CA VAL A 30 29.85 48.48 8.79
C VAL A 30 31.24 48.97 9.20
N ASP A 31 32.24 48.10 9.07
CA ASP A 31 33.59 48.57 8.76
C ASP A 31 34.21 47.77 7.65
N THR A 32 34.65 48.54 6.66
CA THR A 32 35.34 48.15 5.42
C THR A 32 36.82 48.01 5.75
N ASN A 33 37.40 46.83 5.49
CA ASN A 33 38.76 46.81 4.89
C ASN A 33 39.07 45.40 4.39
N GLY A 34 39.32 45.31 3.12
CA GLY A 34 39.79 44.14 2.45
C GLY A 34 41.21 43.77 2.83
N ASN A 35 41.41 42.49 3.15
CA ASN A 35 42.70 41.85 2.94
C ASN A 35 42.56 40.38 2.65
N LYS A 36 43.05 40.00 1.48
CA LYS A 36 43.29 38.62 1.11
C LYS A 36 44.35 38.00 1.99
N THR A 37 44.05 36.97 2.72
CA THR A 37 45.08 36.09 3.31
C THR A 37 44.97 34.71 2.67
N SER A 38 46.03 34.39 1.99
CA SER A 38 46.37 33.12 1.37
C SER A 38 46.33 31.97 2.38
N ILE A 39 45.76 30.89 1.96
CA ILE A 39 45.81 29.58 2.64
C ILE A 39 47.25 29.09 2.55
N VAL A 40 47.92 28.97 3.67
CA VAL A 40 49.21 28.28 3.81
C VAL A 40 48.90 26.83 4.14
N GLU A 41 49.27 25.93 3.24
CA GLU A 41 49.37 24.51 3.54
C GLU A 41 50.47 24.31 4.61
N PRO A 42 50.32 23.40 5.59
CA PRO A 42 51.41 23.07 6.46
C PRO A 42 52.39 22.14 5.73
N ASP A 43 53.55 22.68 5.51
CA ASP A 43 54.76 22.02 4.98
C ASP A 43 55.19 20.88 5.93
N SER A 44 55.24 19.66 5.39
CA SER A 44 55.68 18.45 6.10
C SER A 44 57.19 18.21 5.96
N SER A 45 57.98 19.26 6.14
CA SER A 45 59.44 19.14 6.12
C SER A 45 60.09 19.90 7.26
N LEU A 46 59.92 19.40 8.46
CA LEU A 46 60.81 19.77 9.58
C LEU A 46 60.75 18.63 10.62
N LEU A 47 61.80 17.84 10.66
CA LEU A 47 62.40 17.31 11.87
C LEU A 47 63.36 16.16 11.53
N LEU A 48 64.53 16.52 11.01
CA LEU A 48 65.73 15.80 11.26
C LEU A 48 66.74 16.81 11.75
N THR A 49 66.71 17.11 13.05
CA THR A 49 67.81 17.70 13.79
C THR A 49 68.30 16.66 14.78
N ASN A 50 69.54 16.20 14.53
CA ASN A 50 70.35 15.53 15.52
C ASN A 50 70.46 16.38 16.73
N SER A 51 69.90 15.97 17.86
CA SER A 51 70.40 16.40 19.19
C SER A 51 70.29 15.20 20.11
N ASN A 52 71.46 14.93 20.71
CA ASN A 52 71.62 14.09 21.89
C ASN A 52 70.89 14.74 23.06
N ASP A 53 69.56 14.65 23.13
CA ASP A 53 68.82 15.02 24.29
C ASP A 53 68.53 13.81 25.14
N VAL A 54 69.35 13.67 26.18
CA VAL A 54 69.08 12.87 27.36
C VAL A 54 67.86 13.43 28.04
N LEU A 55 66.73 12.74 27.92
CA LEU A 55 65.50 13.09 28.69
C LEU A 55 65.75 12.66 30.15
N VAL A 56 66.18 13.58 30.97
CA VAL A 56 66.23 13.40 32.42
C VAL A 56 64.81 13.43 32.98
N VAL A 57 64.22 12.29 33.18
CA VAL A 57 62.96 12.12 33.87
C VAL A 57 63.22 11.59 35.25
N GLY A 58 63.16 12.50 36.29
CA GLY A 58 63.19 12.08 37.68
C GLY A 58 64.53 11.58 38.22
N GLY A 59 65.67 12.12 37.79
CA GLY A 59 66.95 11.78 38.34
C GLY A 59 67.53 10.43 37.99
N MET A 60 66.99 9.76 37.06
CA MET A 60 67.40 8.46 36.55
C MET A 60 67.85 8.56 35.08
N ASP A 61 69.09 8.22 34.77
CA ASP A 61 69.63 8.24 33.43
C ASP A 61 69.45 6.84 32.77
N ILE A 62 68.39 6.73 31.92
CA ILE A 62 68.13 5.47 31.16
C ILE A 62 68.82 5.57 29.83
N ASP A 63 69.92 4.74 29.70
CA ASP A 63 70.61 4.61 28.40
C ASP A 63 69.73 3.87 27.37
N PHE A 64 69.18 4.59 26.46
CA PHE A 64 68.29 4.03 25.37
C PHE A 64 69.13 3.14 24.41
N LYS A 65 70.43 3.17 24.46
CA LYS A 65 71.34 2.34 23.60
C LYS A 65 71.68 0.98 24.20
N ARG A 66 71.43 0.80 25.52
CA ARG A 66 71.80 -0.42 26.26
C ARG A 66 70.60 -0.89 27.12
N PRO A 67 69.71 -1.69 26.58
CA PRO A 67 68.58 -2.22 27.36
C PRO A 67 69.07 -3.02 28.58
N GLN A 68 68.58 -2.69 29.76
CA GLN A 68 68.84 -3.38 31.00
C GLN A 68 67.63 -4.03 31.59
N ALA A 69 67.77 -5.16 32.28
CA ALA A 69 66.66 -5.84 32.94
C ALA A 69 66.47 -5.28 34.35
N TYR A 70 65.22 -4.95 34.70
CA TYR A 70 64.82 -4.45 36.01
C TYR A 70 63.69 -5.27 36.59
N GLU A 71 63.65 -5.41 37.89
CA GLU A 71 62.45 -5.95 38.55
C GLU A 71 61.49 -4.79 38.91
N ILE A 72 60.20 -4.97 38.63
CA ILE A 72 59.17 -3.95 38.98
C ILE A 72 58.91 -3.97 40.48
N GLY A 73 59.21 -2.84 41.13
CA GLY A 73 58.85 -2.54 42.50
C GLY A 73 57.38 -2.15 42.65
N PRO A 74 57.01 -1.54 43.76
CA PRO A 74 55.68 -0.98 43.93
C PRO A 74 55.32 0.02 42.85
N ILE A 75 54.12 -0.18 42.22
CA ILE A 75 53.57 0.71 41.20
C ILE A 75 52.59 1.70 41.86
N ARG A 76 52.87 2.99 41.71
CA ARG A 76 51.98 4.10 42.17
C ARG A 76 51.10 4.57 40.99
N ILE A 77 49.80 4.82 41.25
CA ILE A 77 48.86 5.40 40.30
C ILE A 77 48.60 6.84 40.66
N GLU A 78 48.66 7.74 39.69
CA GLU A 78 48.34 9.17 39.86
C GLU A 78 47.24 9.63 38.88
N GLY A 79 46.40 10.52 39.32
CA GLY A 79 45.39 11.15 38.47
C GLY A 79 44.12 10.36 38.26
N ALA A 80 43.96 9.21 38.95
CA ALA A 80 42.76 8.36 38.84
C ALA A 80 42.11 8.03 40.17
N ASP A 81 41.90 9.04 41.02
CA ASP A 81 41.38 8.89 42.42
C ASP A 81 40.04 8.19 42.50
N ASN A 82 39.25 8.22 41.42
CA ASN A 82 37.92 7.62 41.34
C ASN A 82 37.91 6.21 40.65
N TYR A 83 39.08 5.65 40.39
CA TYR A 83 39.21 4.34 39.75
C TYR A 83 39.91 3.36 40.69
N ASP A 84 39.64 2.07 40.60
CA ASP A 84 40.39 1.04 41.30
C ASP A 84 41.82 0.95 40.76
N HIS A 85 42.78 1.32 41.58
CA HIS A 85 44.18 1.33 41.27
C HIS A 85 44.71 -0.08 40.91
N ASN A 86 44.14 -1.14 41.49
CA ASN A 86 44.50 -2.51 41.16
C ASN A 86 44.02 -2.92 39.79
N ALA A 87 42.82 -2.46 39.39
CA ALA A 87 42.30 -2.65 38.05
C ALA A 87 43.18 -1.96 36.99
N ILE A 88 43.66 -0.74 37.26
CA ILE A 88 44.57 -0.03 36.33
C ILE A 88 45.91 -0.77 36.17
N LYS A 89 46.50 -1.29 37.25
CA LYS A 89 47.72 -2.12 37.20
C LYS A 89 47.48 -3.41 36.38
N LEU A 90 46.36 -4.07 36.59
CA LEU A 90 45.98 -5.27 35.85
C LEU A 90 45.82 -5.01 34.37
N LEU A 91 45.12 -3.91 33.99
CA LEU A 91 44.93 -3.49 32.60
C LEU A 91 46.25 -3.10 31.94
N ALA A 92 47.14 -2.43 32.65
CA ALA A 92 48.51 -2.13 32.20
C ALA A 92 49.29 -3.41 31.90
N GLY A 93 48.98 -4.53 32.55
CA GLY A 93 49.72 -5.78 32.43
C GLY A 93 51.06 -5.76 33.15
N LEU A 94 51.25 -4.82 34.08
CA LEU A 94 52.47 -4.68 34.89
C LEU A 94 52.21 -5.19 36.32
N ARG A 95 53.05 -6.06 36.81
CA ARG A 95 52.98 -6.65 38.15
C ARG A 95 54.23 -6.42 38.95
N GLN A 96 54.10 -6.16 40.21
CA GLN A 96 55.19 -6.10 41.13
C GLN A 96 55.91 -7.48 41.16
N GLY A 97 57.25 -7.46 41.14
CA GLY A 97 58.11 -8.65 41.06
C GLY A 97 58.32 -9.17 39.60
N GLN A 98 57.68 -8.57 38.59
CA GLN A 98 57.87 -8.91 37.17
C GLN A 98 59.19 -8.32 36.67
N GLN A 99 59.96 -9.11 35.92
CA GLN A 99 61.15 -8.63 35.20
C GLN A 99 60.77 -7.95 33.90
N ILE A 100 61.25 -6.76 33.65
CA ILE A 100 61.07 -5.99 32.41
C ILE A 100 62.43 -5.47 31.91
N THR A 101 62.51 -5.25 30.60
CA THR A 101 63.72 -4.66 29.97
C THR A 101 63.38 -3.18 29.65
N LEU A 102 64.23 -2.28 30.08
CA LEU A 102 64.07 -0.83 29.78
C LEU A 102 65.33 -0.32 29.05
N PRO A 103 65.13 0.40 27.94
CA PRO A 103 63.89 0.57 27.17
C PRO A 103 63.46 -0.76 26.53
N GLY A 104 62.13 -0.98 26.48
CA GLY A 104 61.58 -2.23 26.01
C GLY A 104 60.08 -2.15 25.61
N GLU A 105 59.57 -3.26 25.08
CA GLU A 105 58.21 -3.33 24.61
C GLU A 105 57.13 -3.33 25.73
N ASP A 106 57.54 -3.76 26.96
CA ASP A 106 56.56 -3.96 28.06
C ASP A 106 55.86 -2.68 28.45
N ILE A 107 56.64 -1.57 28.57
CA ILE A 107 56.05 -0.24 28.87
C ILE A 107 55.21 0.25 27.71
N SER A 108 55.65 0.07 26.46
CA SER A 108 54.87 0.46 25.30
C SER A 108 53.56 -0.34 25.18
N LYS A 109 53.62 -1.63 25.55
CA LYS A 109 52.43 -2.48 25.66
C LYS A 109 51.47 -2.01 26.74
N ALA A 110 52.01 -1.70 27.94
CA ALA A 110 51.21 -1.21 29.06
C ALA A 110 50.49 0.07 28.71
N ILE A 111 51.18 1.04 28.08
CA ILE A 111 50.57 2.30 27.60
C ILE A 111 49.50 2.01 26.57
N LYS A 112 49.75 1.15 25.58
CA LYS A 112 48.78 0.78 24.55
C LYS A 112 47.55 0.08 25.14
N ASN A 113 47.72 -0.83 26.09
CA ASN A 113 46.65 -1.50 26.77
C ASN A 113 45.71 -0.51 27.46
N LEU A 114 46.29 0.39 28.30
CA LEU A 114 45.52 1.43 29.00
C LEU A 114 44.85 2.39 28.02
N TRP A 115 45.52 2.73 26.90
CA TRP A 115 44.96 3.63 25.87
C TRP A 115 43.79 3.00 25.10
N ASN A 116 43.90 1.70 24.81
CA ASN A 116 42.89 0.94 24.06
C ASN A 116 41.56 0.81 24.83
N GLU A 117 41.57 0.90 26.17
CA GLU A 117 40.36 0.93 26.99
C GLU A 117 39.49 2.18 26.70
N GLY A 118 40.10 3.22 26.10
CA GLY A 118 39.40 4.44 25.69
C GLY A 118 38.83 5.31 26.83
N ILE A 119 39.13 4.97 28.09
CA ILE A 119 38.64 5.69 29.28
C ILE A 119 39.62 6.79 29.74
N PHE A 120 40.87 6.75 29.25
CA PHE A 120 41.89 7.74 29.54
C PHE A 120 42.14 8.67 28.36
N SER A 121 42.34 9.96 28.62
CA SER A 121 42.72 10.98 27.65
C SER A 121 44.22 11.06 27.48
N ASP A 122 44.96 10.70 28.55
CA ASP A 122 46.41 10.66 28.58
C ASP A 122 46.91 9.53 29.49
N VAL A 123 48.02 8.89 29.10
CA VAL A 123 48.66 7.81 29.83
C VAL A 123 50.14 7.98 29.74
N GLU A 124 50.76 8.17 30.90
CA GLU A 124 52.18 8.33 31.03
C GLU A 124 52.72 7.34 32.08
N ILE A 125 53.83 6.64 31.77
CA ILE A 125 54.53 5.77 32.74
C ILE A 125 55.93 6.32 32.96
N ARG A 126 56.19 6.68 34.21
CA ARG A 126 57.46 7.25 34.65
C ARG A 126 58.21 6.30 35.60
N ALA A 127 59.48 6.29 35.52
CA ALA A 127 60.32 5.71 36.54
C ALA A 127 60.53 6.77 37.65
N ASP A 128 60.19 6.49 38.91
CA ASP A 128 60.34 7.38 40.07
C ASP A 128 61.74 7.26 40.68
N LYS A 129 62.19 6.02 40.91
CA LYS A 129 63.56 5.74 41.43
C LYS A 129 63.98 4.30 41.12
N GLU A 130 65.23 4.03 41.17
CA GLU A 130 65.84 2.66 41.12
C GLU A 130 66.54 2.41 42.42
N VAL A 131 66.42 1.24 42.99
CA VAL A 131 67.15 0.77 44.15
C VAL A 131 67.55 -0.66 43.99
N ALA A 132 68.85 -0.97 43.83
CA ALA A 132 69.40 -2.34 43.71
C ALA A 132 68.77 -3.18 42.59
N GLY A 133 68.53 -2.64 41.38
CA GLY A 133 67.94 -3.32 40.23
C GLY A 133 66.41 -3.41 40.27
N VAL A 134 65.81 -2.82 41.31
CA VAL A 134 64.33 -2.73 41.42
C VAL A 134 63.85 -1.31 40.99
N ILE A 135 63.01 -1.23 39.96
CA ILE A 135 62.47 0.04 39.43
C ILE A 135 61.08 0.34 40.00
N TYR A 136 60.91 1.55 40.53
CA TYR A 136 59.62 2.02 41.03
C TYR A 136 58.92 2.83 39.94
N LEU A 137 57.71 2.31 39.48
CA LEU A 137 56.95 2.93 38.40
C LEU A 137 55.79 3.78 38.91
N VAL A 138 55.59 4.89 38.26
CA VAL A 138 54.39 5.71 38.43
C VAL A 138 53.59 5.72 37.13
N ILE A 139 52.40 5.19 37.17
CA ILE A 139 51.43 5.27 36.09
C ILE A 139 50.56 6.50 36.35
N ARG A 140 50.73 7.53 35.54
CA ARG A 140 49.89 8.72 35.56
C ARG A 140 48.88 8.62 34.44
N VAL A 141 47.59 8.71 34.80
CA VAL A 141 46.50 8.66 33.83
C VAL A 141 45.58 9.87 34.01
N ALA A 142 45.09 10.39 32.90
CA ALA A 142 44.08 11.43 32.92
C ALA A 142 42.75 10.82 32.42
N PRO A 143 41.73 10.63 33.28
CA PRO A 143 40.48 10.10 32.90
C PRO A 143 39.77 11.03 31.93
N ARG A 144 39.14 10.45 30.85
CA ARG A 144 38.26 11.21 29.97
C ARG A 144 37.00 11.64 30.70
N ALA A 145 36.55 12.85 30.41
CA ALA A 145 35.29 13.33 30.93
C ALA A 145 34.11 12.41 30.46
N LYS A 146 33.11 12.28 31.32
CA LYS A 146 31.87 11.55 31.02
C LYS A 146 30.78 12.55 30.68
N LEU A 147 29.87 12.14 29.76
CA LEU A 147 28.70 12.92 29.42
C LEU A 147 27.68 12.90 30.59
N SER A 148 27.40 14.02 31.24
CA SER A 148 26.37 14.10 32.27
C SER A 148 24.97 14.23 31.65
N ARG A 149 24.81 15.17 30.73
CA ARG A 149 23.55 15.44 30.02
C ARG A 149 23.82 16.15 28.70
N PHE A 150 22.80 16.23 27.85
CA PHE A 150 22.89 17.00 26.61
C PHE A 150 21.59 17.74 26.32
N LYS A 151 21.69 18.86 25.62
CA LYS A 151 20.54 19.67 25.17
C LYS A 151 20.76 20.12 23.73
N PHE A 152 19.64 20.24 23.01
CA PHE A 152 19.64 20.78 21.66
C PHE A 152 19.22 22.25 21.64
N VAL A 153 19.83 23.00 20.73
CA VAL A 153 19.49 24.40 20.43
C VAL A 153 19.33 24.56 18.93
N GLY A 154 18.27 25.24 18.47
CA GLY A 154 17.97 25.44 17.05
C GLY A 154 17.06 24.40 16.43
N VAL A 155 16.52 23.44 17.22
CA VAL A 155 15.55 22.42 16.78
C VAL A 155 14.28 22.49 17.64
N ASN A 156 13.14 22.06 17.06
CA ASN A 156 11.90 21.93 17.81
C ASN A 156 11.86 20.63 18.63
N LYS A 157 10.88 20.51 19.57
CA LYS A 157 10.77 19.37 20.49
C LYS A 157 10.70 18.03 19.74
N ARG A 158 9.87 17.92 18.69
CA ARG A 158 9.70 16.69 17.90
C ARG A 158 10.98 16.29 17.15
N GLU A 159 11.70 17.27 16.61
CA GLU A 159 13.00 17.02 15.97
C GLU A 159 14.03 16.55 17.01
N ALA A 160 14.07 17.19 18.19
CA ALA A 160 14.97 16.78 19.26
C ALA A 160 14.71 15.34 19.74
N ASP A 161 13.44 14.93 19.84
CA ASP A 161 13.07 13.59 20.26
C ASP A 161 13.49 12.56 19.18
N ASN A 162 13.22 12.83 17.91
CA ASN A 162 13.68 11.94 16.82
C ASN A 162 15.22 11.85 16.73
N ILE A 163 15.93 12.96 16.95
CA ILE A 163 17.40 12.94 16.94
C ILE A 163 17.94 12.12 18.12
N ARG A 164 17.29 12.15 19.28
CA ARG A 164 17.68 11.33 20.45
C ARG A 164 17.65 9.84 20.12
N GLU A 165 16.69 9.40 19.32
CA GLU A 165 16.60 8.00 18.87
C GLU A 165 17.72 7.63 17.90
N GLU A 166 18.17 8.57 17.07
CA GLU A 166 19.23 8.36 16.06
C GLU A 166 20.64 8.41 16.65
N ILE A 167 20.86 9.20 17.73
CA ILE A 167 22.17 9.36 18.35
C ILE A 167 22.34 8.42 19.54
N SER A 168 23.51 7.83 19.67
CA SER A 168 23.83 6.90 20.78
C SER A 168 24.42 7.63 21.99
N LEU A 169 23.79 8.76 22.42
CA LEU A 169 24.20 9.52 23.60
C LEU A 169 23.35 9.13 24.81
N PHE A 170 24.02 8.84 25.92
CA PHE A 170 23.36 8.60 27.22
C PHE A 170 24.30 9.11 28.35
N SER A 171 23.72 9.43 29.49
CA SER A 171 24.45 9.87 30.67
C SER A 171 25.45 8.79 31.14
N GLY A 172 26.68 9.21 31.50
CA GLY A 172 27.77 8.32 31.90
C GLY A 172 28.67 7.84 30.75
N LYS A 173 28.33 8.12 29.48
CA LYS A 173 29.16 7.73 28.34
C LYS A 173 30.45 8.53 28.28
N THR A 174 31.58 7.86 28.10
CA THR A 174 32.89 8.49 27.95
C THR A 174 32.96 9.34 26.69
N ILE A 175 33.43 10.56 26.81
CA ILE A 175 33.55 11.52 25.72
C ILE A 175 34.84 11.27 24.96
N THR A 176 34.72 10.89 23.70
CA THR A 176 35.82 10.74 22.75
C THR A 176 35.57 11.65 21.54
N GLU A 177 36.63 12.05 20.85
CA GLU A 177 36.46 12.83 19.60
C GLU A 177 35.66 12.10 18.55
N ASN A 178 35.79 10.77 18.47
CA ASN A 178 34.97 9.94 17.60
C ASN A 178 33.49 10.02 17.97
N LEU A 179 33.12 10.03 19.26
CA LEU A 179 31.75 10.21 19.71
C LEU A 179 31.19 11.57 19.25
N VAL A 180 31.97 12.62 19.37
CA VAL A 180 31.59 13.98 18.94
C VAL A 180 31.39 14.03 17.43
N PHE A 181 32.34 13.48 16.66
CA PHE A 181 32.27 13.41 15.21
C PHE A 181 31.08 12.57 14.72
N ALA A 182 30.89 11.38 15.29
CA ALA A 182 29.77 10.50 14.96
C ALA A 182 28.42 11.15 15.26
N THR A 183 28.33 11.86 16.42
CA THR A 183 27.11 12.62 16.79
C THR A 183 26.85 13.74 15.81
N LYS A 184 27.84 14.56 15.46
CA LYS A 184 27.70 15.61 14.43
C LYS A 184 27.27 15.02 13.08
N SER A 185 27.90 13.91 12.67
CA SER A 185 27.58 13.23 11.39
C SER A 185 26.14 12.69 11.33
N ARG A 186 25.67 12.02 12.40
CA ARG A 186 24.30 11.49 12.48
C ARG A 186 23.26 12.62 12.46
N ILE A 187 23.48 13.71 13.20
CA ILE A 187 22.58 14.87 13.18
C ILE A 187 22.55 15.51 11.80
N LYS A 188 23.69 15.68 11.14
CA LYS A 188 23.74 16.17 9.74
C LYS A 188 23.00 15.22 8.80
N GLY A 189 23.17 13.89 8.93
CA GLY A 189 22.45 12.88 8.16
C GLY A 189 20.94 13.00 8.30
N TYR A 190 20.45 13.08 9.56
CA TYR A 190 19.02 13.24 9.84
C TYR A 190 18.40 14.46 9.12
N PHE A 191 19.05 15.62 9.18
CA PHE A 191 18.52 16.81 8.52
C PHE A 191 18.70 16.80 7.00
N ARG A 192 19.75 16.15 6.46
CA ARG A 192 19.89 15.92 5.01
C ARG A 192 18.71 15.10 4.47
N GLU A 193 18.31 14.04 5.17
CA GLU A 193 17.12 13.27 4.80
C GLU A 193 15.82 14.10 4.89
N LYS A 194 15.78 15.14 5.71
CA LYS A 194 14.64 16.09 5.77
C LYS A 194 14.67 17.17 4.68
N GLY A 195 15.74 17.18 3.84
CA GLY A 195 15.90 18.10 2.72
C GLY A 195 16.66 19.39 3.06
N HIS A 196 17.43 19.43 4.14
CA HIS A 196 18.38 20.49 4.42
C HIS A 196 19.75 20.09 3.89
N TYR A 197 20.42 20.95 3.15
CA TYR A 197 21.74 20.65 2.56
C TYR A 197 22.87 21.30 3.35
N SER A 198 22.79 22.59 3.62
CA SER A 198 23.77 23.35 4.39
C SER A 198 23.45 23.30 5.87
N ILE A 199 23.99 22.30 6.58
CA ILE A 199 23.70 22.07 7.98
C ILE A 199 24.95 22.32 8.80
N GLY A 200 24.92 23.33 9.67
CA GLY A 200 25.89 23.54 10.71
C GLY A 200 25.51 22.76 11.99
N VAL A 201 26.44 21.96 12.51
CA VAL A 201 26.28 21.33 13.83
C VAL A 201 27.51 21.59 14.64
N ASP A 202 27.31 22.26 15.76
CA ASP A 202 28.38 22.51 16.70
C ASP A 202 28.01 21.96 18.09
N ILE A 203 29.02 21.39 18.77
CA ILE A 203 28.86 20.79 20.09
C ILE A 203 29.77 21.54 21.05
N ASN A 204 29.18 22.41 21.86
CA ASN A 204 29.89 23.11 22.92
C ASN A 204 29.91 22.23 24.17
N ARG A 205 31.10 21.96 24.67
CA ARG A 205 31.33 21.20 25.90
C ARG A 205 31.41 22.18 27.07
N ILE A 206 30.63 21.94 28.08
CA ILE A 206 30.60 22.76 29.32
C ILE A 206 30.81 21.80 30.48
N GLN A 207 31.76 22.08 31.34
CA GLN A 207 32.00 21.30 32.54
C GLN A 207 30.77 21.34 33.47
N ASP A 208 30.35 20.17 33.96
CA ASP A 208 29.23 20.07 34.88
C ASP A 208 29.73 20.36 36.32
N SER A 209 29.27 21.46 36.89
CA SER A 209 29.64 21.87 38.28
C SER A 209 29.06 20.91 39.35
N LEU A 210 28.11 20.07 39.03
CA LEU A 210 27.47 19.14 39.96
C LEU A 210 28.10 17.75 39.95
N MET A 211 28.88 17.44 38.94
CA MET A 211 29.50 16.09 38.76
C MET A 211 30.98 16.23 38.39
N THR A 212 31.84 15.67 39.20
CA THR A 212 33.30 15.63 38.93
C THR A 212 33.61 14.89 37.64
N ASN A 213 34.54 15.38 36.88
CA ASN A 213 34.98 14.84 35.59
C ASN A 213 33.85 14.56 34.61
N SER A 214 32.87 15.45 34.55
CA SER A 214 31.70 15.33 33.68
C SER A 214 31.42 16.60 32.90
N GLU A 215 30.95 16.41 31.62
CA GLU A 215 30.64 17.52 30.74
C GLU A 215 29.19 17.46 30.24
N ILE A 216 28.63 18.65 29.99
CA ILE A 216 27.32 18.85 29.36
C ILE A 216 27.53 19.17 27.88
N PHE A 217 26.87 18.48 27.00
CA PHE A 217 26.87 18.83 25.57
C PHE A 217 25.74 19.81 25.26
N VAL A 218 26.10 20.98 24.74
CA VAL A 218 25.15 21.92 24.15
C VAL A 218 25.29 21.83 22.63
N ILE A 219 24.37 21.10 22.02
CA ILE A 219 24.36 20.79 20.60
C ILE A 219 23.58 21.88 19.85
N LYS A 220 24.31 22.78 19.18
CA LYS A 220 23.73 23.86 18.38
C LYS A 220 23.57 23.39 16.94
N VAL A 221 22.35 23.49 16.41
CA VAL A 221 22.02 23.04 15.04
C VAL A 221 21.51 24.23 14.23
N ALA A 222 22.28 24.60 13.22
CA ALA A 222 21.86 25.57 12.19
C ALA A 222 21.39 24.80 10.94
N LYS A 223 20.07 24.71 10.74
CA LYS A 223 19.49 23.83 9.71
C LYS A 223 19.66 24.34 8.28
N GLY A 224 19.83 25.62 8.09
CA GLY A 224 19.76 26.25 6.76
C GLY A 224 18.39 26.08 6.09
N PRO A 225 18.20 26.62 4.90
CA PRO A 225 16.96 26.48 4.12
C PRO A 225 16.78 25.04 3.61
N LYS A 226 15.51 24.67 3.35
CA LYS A 226 15.21 23.42 2.64
C LYS A 226 15.48 23.59 1.15
N VAL A 227 16.25 22.67 0.58
CA VAL A 227 16.60 22.70 -0.82
C VAL A 227 15.72 21.77 -1.65
N LYS A 228 15.50 22.17 -2.90
CA LYS A 228 14.77 21.41 -3.91
C LYS A 228 15.71 21.10 -5.08
N ILE A 229 15.43 20.02 -5.79
CA ILE A 229 16.15 19.69 -7.01
C ILE A 229 15.64 20.62 -8.11
N GLY A 230 16.47 21.57 -8.52
CA GLY A 230 16.22 22.50 -9.61
C GLY A 230 16.51 21.85 -10.95
N GLU A 231 17.71 21.27 -11.07
CA GLU A 231 18.19 20.64 -12.29
C GLU A 231 18.61 19.18 -12.01
N LEU A 232 18.46 18.36 -13.06
CA LEU A 232 18.93 16.98 -13.08
C LEU A 232 19.44 16.70 -14.50
N ASN A 233 20.76 16.77 -14.67
CA ASN A 233 21.42 16.61 -15.94
C ASN A 233 22.02 15.21 -16.02
N ILE A 234 21.78 14.53 -17.14
CA ILE A 234 22.29 13.19 -17.41
C ILE A 234 22.91 13.24 -18.79
N GLU A 235 24.18 12.91 -18.87
CA GLU A 235 24.99 12.95 -20.08
C GLU A 235 25.61 11.58 -20.36
N GLY A 236 26.01 11.32 -21.62
CA GLY A 236 26.59 10.05 -22.03
C GLY A 236 25.58 8.92 -22.31
N ASN A 237 24.28 9.21 -22.21
CA ASN A 237 23.20 8.22 -22.44
C ASN A 237 22.73 8.24 -23.91
N ASN A 238 23.38 7.47 -24.78
CA ASN A 238 23.04 7.35 -26.21
C ASN A 238 21.94 6.30 -26.46
N SER A 239 22.00 5.16 -25.80
CA SER A 239 21.11 4.01 -26.02
C SER A 239 19.77 4.14 -25.28
N VAL A 240 19.73 4.86 -24.15
CA VAL A 240 18.52 5.03 -23.33
C VAL A 240 18.15 6.50 -23.26
N LYS A 241 16.95 6.85 -23.74
CA LYS A 241 16.46 8.24 -23.73
C LYS A 241 16.43 8.83 -22.32
N THR A 242 16.94 10.04 -22.13
CA THR A 242 17.06 10.74 -20.84
C THR A 242 15.74 10.78 -20.03
N TRP A 243 14.59 10.91 -20.70
CA TRP A 243 13.31 10.92 -20.00
C TRP A 243 12.99 9.57 -19.32
N LYS A 244 13.43 8.42 -19.92
CA LYS A 244 13.28 7.09 -19.30
C LYS A 244 14.15 6.95 -18.04
N LEU A 245 15.36 7.50 -18.08
CA LEU A 245 16.29 7.55 -16.96
C LEU A 245 15.73 8.41 -15.83
N ARG A 246 15.27 9.62 -16.15
CA ARG A 246 14.61 10.51 -15.18
C ARG A 246 13.33 9.91 -14.60
N MET A 247 12.61 9.06 -15.33
CA MET A 247 11.45 8.32 -14.81
C MET A 247 11.83 7.22 -13.84
N ALA A 248 12.98 6.56 -14.05
CA ALA A 248 13.49 5.52 -13.14
C ALA A 248 13.82 6.09 -11.76
N MET A 249 14.31 7.30 -11.70
CA MET A 249 14.60 8.02 -10.44
C MET A 249 13.28 8.49 -9.80
N LYS A 250 12.64 7.63 -8.98
CA LYS A 250 11.28 7.84 -8.46
C LYS A 250 11.17 9.01 -7.46
N ASP A 251 12.17 9.18 -6.60
CA ASP A 251 12.17 10.14 -5.50
C ASP A 251 13.03 11.37 -5.83
N THR A 252 14.07 11.21 -6.66
CA THR A 252 14.97 12.28 -7.11
C THR A 252 14.42 12.93 -8.37
N LYS A 253 13.57 13.95 -8.21
CA LYS A 253 12.92 14.62 -9.36
C LYS A 253 13.02 16.12 -9.28
N ARG A 254 13.28 16.74 -10.43
CA ARG A 254 13.29 18.20 -10.56
C ARG A 254 11.92 18.82 -10.23
N LYS A 255 11.93 20.05 -9.78
CA LYS A 255 10.75 20.89 -9.56
C LYS A 255 9.98 21.06 -10.87
N ALA A 256 8.64 20.82 -10.84
CA ALA A 256 7.73 21.04 -11.95
C ALA A 256 6.39 21.54 -11.44
N PHE A 257 5.73 22.48 -12.15
CA PHE A 257 4.52 23.14 -11.68
C PHE A 257 3.30 22.18 -11.56
N TRP A 258 3.24 21.11 -12.37
CA TRP A 258 2.17 20.08 -12.33
C TRP A 258 2.33 19.02 -11.23
N ARG A 259 3.40 19.14 -10.40
CA ARG A 259 3.67 18.17 -9.30
C ARG A 259 3.27 18.73 -7.94
N PHE A 260 2.01 19.10 -7.78
CA PHE A 260 1.52 19.69 -6.53
C PHE A 260 1.65 18.77 -5.31
N PHE A 261 1.55 17.45 -5.50
CA PHE A 261 1.54 16.45 -4.41
C PHE A 261 2.90 15.81 -4.11
N LYS A 262 3.91 15.91 -4.99
CA LYS A 262 5.25 15.36 -4.75
C LYS A 262 6.26 16.48 -4.54
N ARG A 263 6.84 16.51 -3.33
CA ARG A 263 7.90 17.48 -2.99
C ARG A 263 9.21 17.03 -3.63
N SER A 264 9.82 17.89 -4.48
CA SER A 264 11.14 17.68 -5.10
C SER A 264 12.27 18.01 -4.11
N LYS A 265 12.29 17.36 -2.93
CA LYS A 265 13.35 17.53 -1.95
C LYS A 265 14.51 16.57 -2.25
N TYR A 266 15.72 16.98 -1.97
CA TYR A 266 16.88 16.10 -2.03
C TYR A 266 16.97 15.25 -0.75
N SER A 267 17.26 13.96 -0.91
CA SER A 267 17.60 13.00 0.13
C SER A 267 18.74 12.13 -0.40
N GLN A 268 19.81 12.00 0.38
CA GLN A 268 20.99 11.23 -0.04
C GLN A 268 20.65 9.76 -0.26
N SER A 269 19.92 9.15 0.65
CA SER A 269 19.55 7.73 0.57
C SER A 269 18.61 7.44 -0.59
N ALA A 270 17.69 8.36 -0.88
CA ALA A 270 16.81 8.26 -2.05
C ALA A 270 17.60 8.41 -3.36
N TYR A 271 18.55 9.33 -3.39
CA TYR A 271 19.39 9.54 -4.58
C TYR A 271 20.23 8.30 -4.93
N VAL A 272 20.86 7.66 -3.93
CA VAL A 272 21.64 6.43 -4.16
C VAL A 272 20.78 5.34 -4.76
N ARG A 273 19.60 5.06 -4.17
CA ARG A 273 18.65 4.06 -4.71
C ARG A 273 18.17 4.41 -6.11
N ASP A 274 17.88 5.69 -6.35
CA ASP A 274 17.39 6.15 -7.65
C ASP A 274 18.48 6.08 -8.73
N LYS A 275 19.76 6.32 -8.36
CA LYS A 275 20.92 6.14 -9.26
C LYS A 275 21.06 4.67 -9.67
N GLU A 276 20.98 3.74 -8.72
CA GLU A 276 20.98 2.30 -9.02
C GLU A 276 19.80 1.89 -9.91
N ALA A 277 18.59 2.39 -9.62
CA ALA A 277 17.42 2.13 -10.44
C ALA A 277 17.53 2.71 -11.85
N MET A 278 18.25 3.82 -12.00
CA MET A 278 18.56 4.42 -13.29
C MET A 278 19.57 3.57 -14.08
N LEU A 279 20.67 3.15 -13.46
CA LEU A 279 21.67 2.26 -14.08
C LEU A 279 21.04 0.92 -14.47
N GLY A 280 20.11 0.39 -13.67
CA GLY A 280 19.35 -0.80 -14.02
C GLY A 280 18.53 -0.70 -15.31
N LYS A 281 18.31 0.52 -15.88
CA LYS A 281 17.67 0.68 -17.20
C LYS A 281 18.61 0.30 -18.34
N PHE A 282 19.89 0.50 -18.17
CA PHE A 282 20.90 0.11 -19.14
C PHE A 282 21.05 -1.41 -19.18
N ASN A 283 21.05 -2.05 -18.00
CA ASN A 283 21.05 -3.53 -17.91
C ASN A 283 19.88 -4.16 -18.67
N LYS A 284 18.71 -3.50 -18.73
CA LYS A 284 17.53 -4.00 -19.48
C LYS A 284 17.68 -3.97 -20.99
N VAL A 285 18.67 -3.23 -21.48
CA VAL A 285 18.96 -3.08 -22.92
C VAL A 285 20.34 -3.65 -23.28
N GLY A 286 20.84 -4.57 -22.44
CA GLY A 286 22.07 -5.31 -22.71
C GLY A 286 23.37 -4.63 -22.29
N LEU A 287 23.31 -3.45 -21.74
CA LEU A 287 24.48 -2.66 -21.34
C LEU A 287 24.82 -3.02 -19.87
N ARG A 288 25.54 -4.12 -19.70
CA ARG A 288 25.88 -4.70 -18.40
C ARG A 288 26.79 -3.79 -17.57
N ASP A 289 27.79 -3.24 -18.21
CA ASP A 289 28.90 -2.53 -17.57
C ASP A 289 28.62 -1.02 -17.46
N ALA A 290 27.37 -0.62 -17.73
CA ALA A 290 26.98 0.79 -17.64
C ALA A 290 27.19 1.33 -16.21
N GLU A 291 27.98 2.37 -16.08
CA GLU A 291 28.32 3.00 -14.80
C GLU A 291 28.23 4.52 -14.87
N ALA A 292 28.10 5.14 -13.71
CA ALA A 292 28.23 6.58 -13.58
C ALA A 292 29.69 6.94 -13.29
N ILE A 293 30.41 7.49 -14.30
CA ILE A 293 31.81 7.89 -14.20
C ILE A 293 31.97 8.91 -13.08
N TYR A 294 31.08 9.88 -13.03
CA TYR A 294 30.96 10.77 -11.88
C TYR A 294 29.51 11.22 -11.68
N ASP A 295 29.18 11.56 -10.43
CA ASP A 295 27.95 12.21 -10.06
C ASP A 295 28.23 13.32 -9.04
N THR A 296 27.79 14.53 -9.38
CA THR A 296 28.05 15.72 -8.57
C THR A 296 26.74 16.34 -8.13
N VAL A 297 26.65 16.69 -6.84
CA VAL A 297 25.49 17.37 -6.25
C VAL A 297 25.99 18.70 -5.67
N TYR A 298 25.52 19.81 -6.21
CA TYR A 298 25.92 21.14 -5.75
C TYR A 298 24.75 22.12 -5.72
N LEU A 299 24.92 23.21 -4.97
CA LEU A 299 23.94 24.29 -4.87
C LEU A 299 24.00 25.20 -6.10
N LEU A 300 22.87 25.38 -6.78
CA LEU A 300 22.70 26.44 -7.78
C LEU A 300 22.43 27.79 -7.12
N ASP A 301 21.62 27.76 -6.07
CA ASP A 301 21.27 28.90 -5.21
C ASP A 301 20.92 28.41 -3.80
N GLU A 302 20.54 29.31 -2.90
CA GLU A 302 20.18 28.98 -1.50
C GLU A 302 19.08 27.91 -1.35
N LYS A 303 18.25 27.69 -2.36
CA LYS A 303 17.05 26.82 -2.30
C LYS A 303 17.01 25.73 -3.35
N ASN A 304 17.90 25.74 -4.36
CA ASN A 304 17.91 24.79 -5.46
C ASN A 304 19.28 24.10 -5.59
N LEU A 305 19.22 22.79 -5.88
CA LEU A 305 20.38 21.94 -6.18
C LEU A 305 20.40 21.60 -7.68
N SER A 306 21.59 21.45 -8.25
CA SER A 306 21.83 20.67 -9.47
C SER A 306 22.40 19.32 -9.14
N ILE A 307 22.03 18.32 -9.93
CA ILE A 307 22.61 16.98 -9.93
C ILE A 307 23.07 16.70 -11.35
N ASP A 308 24.37 16.54 -11.53
CA ASP A 308 24.98 16.23 -12.82
C ASP A 308 25.54 14.82 -12.77
N ILE A 309 25.12 13.96 -13.71
CA ILE A 309 25.51 12.56 -13.79
C ILE A 309 26.06 12.31 -15.20
N LYS A 310 27.30 11.84 -15.28
CA LYS A 310 27.90 11.39 -16.54
C LYS A 310 28.00 9.87 -16.55
N ILE A 311 27.43 9.27 -17.59
CA ILE A 311 27.31 7.82 -17.74
C ILE A 311 28.30 7.35 -18.82
N ASP A 312 28.97 6.23 -18.55
CA ASP A 312 29.55 5.37 -19.55
C ASP A 312 28.61 4.19 -19.75
N GLU A 313 28.13 3.97 -20.96
CA GLU A 313 27.19 2.90 -21.28
C GLU A 313 27.87 1.54 -21.41
N GLY A 314 29.18 1.50 -21.69
CA GLY A 314 29.89 0.28 -22.02
C GLY A 314 29.37 -0.40 -23.29
N GLU A 315 29.67 -1.68 -23.44
CA GLU A 315 29.31 -2.51 -24.61
C GLU A 315 28.02 -3.29 -24.38
N LYS A 316 27.37 -3.72 -25.47
CA LYS A 316 26.17 -4.56 -25.41
C LYS A 316 26.53 -6.03 -25.25
N TYR A 317 25.92 -6.70 -24.29
CA TYR A 317 26.07 -8.11 -24.03
C TYR A 317 24.80 -8.89 -24.37
N TYR A 318 24.97 -10.17 -24.68
CA TYR A 318 23.95 -11.13 -25.02
C TYR A 318 24.06 -12.36 -24.13
N PHE A 319 22.99 -13.11 -23.93
CA PHE A 319 23.09 -14.42 -23.29
C PHE A 319 23.76 -15.41 -24.24
N GLY A 320 24.75 -16.11 -23.72
CA GLY A 320 25.42 -17.24 -24.38
C GLY A 320 24.73 -18.56 -24.08
N ASP A 321 25.53 -19.62 -23.91
CA ASP A 321 25.05 -20.94 -23.55
C ASP A 321 24.66 -21.00 -22.07
N ILE A 322 23.55 -21.67 -21.77
CA ILE A 322 23.05 -21.86 -20.41
C ILE A 322 23.07 -23.35 -20.08
N GLU A 323 23.91 -23.73 -19.14
CA GLU A 323 24.06 -25.09 -18.66
C GLU A 323 23.40 -25.25 -17.27
N TRP A 324 22.68 -26.35 -17.03
CA TRP A 324 22.10 -26.70 -15.76
C TRP A 324 22.89 -27.82 -15.08
N ILE A 325 23.29 -27.61 -13.82
CA ILE A 325 24.00 -28.61 -13.01
C ILE A 325 23.26 -28.81 -11.70
N GLY A 326 23.07 -30.09 -11.32
CA GLY A 326 22.42 -30.48 -10.07
C GLY A 326 20.88 -30.64 -10.14
N ASN A 327 20.30 -30.53 -11.33
CA ASN A 327 18.83 -30.64 -11.55
C ASN A 327 18.42 -32.11 -11.73
N THR A 328 18.23 -32.84 -10.63
CA THR A 328 17.83 -34.25 -10.69
C THR A 328 16.31 -34.45 -10.84
N LYS A 329 15.49 -33.49 -10.42
CA LYS A 329 14.03 -33.60 -10.40
C LYS A 329 13.37 -33.15 -11.70
N PHE A 330 13.97 -32.19 -12.38
CA PHE A 330 13.42 -31.63 -13.62
C PHE A 330 14.48 -31.67 -14.74
N ARG A 331 14.03 -31.99 -15.96
CA ARG A 331 14.91 -31.99 -17.13
C ARG A 331 15.33 -30.58 -17.49
N SER A 332 16.57 -30.41 -17.96
CA SER A 332 17.12 -29.10 -18.37
C SER A 332 16.23 -28.42 -19.41
N SER A 333 15.72 -29.13 -20.40
CA SER A 333 14.81 -28.57 -21.42
C SER A 333 13.49 -27.98 -20.84
N PHE A 334 13.02 -28.56 -19.74
CA PHE A 334 11.84 -28.01 -19.04
C PHE A 334 12.19 -26.73 -18.27
N LEU A 335 13.35 -26.71 -17.61
CA LEU A 335 13.86 -25.53 -16.92
C LEU A 335 14.12 -24.39 -17.92
N ASP A 336 14.67 -24.66 -19.10
CA ASP A 336 14.85 -23.70 -20.19
C ASP A 336 13.51 -23.08 -20.63
N THR A 337 12.47 -23.90 -20.70
CA THR A 337 11.12 -23.42 -21.07
C THR A 337 10.58 -22.43 -20.03
N ILE A 338 10.81 -22.67 -18.74
CA ILE A 338 10.38 -21.78 -17.66
C ILE A 338 11.25 -20.52 -17.59
N LEU A 339 12.57 -20.68 -17.74
CA LEU A 339 13.51 -19.59 -17.78
C LEU A 339 13.17 -18.63 -18.94
N GLY A 340 12.87 -19.19 -20.13
CA GLY A 340 12.44 -18.44 -21.29
C GLY A 340 13.49 -17.50 -21.84
N ILE A 341 14.77 -17.76 -21.58
CA ILE A 341 15.96 -17.02 -22.08
C ILE A 341 16.68 -17.94 -23.05
N LYS A 342 17.04 -17.42 -24.22
CA LYS A 342 17.73 -18.18 -25.28
C LYS A 342 19.10 -17.58 -25.57
N LYS A 343 20.00 -18.40 -26.10
CA LYS A 343 21.27 -17.95 -26.67
C LYS A 343 21.03 -16.87 -27.71
N GLY A 344 21.73 -15.75 -27.61
CA GLY A 344 21.59 -14.59 -28.49
C GLY A 344 20.53 -13.56 -28.04
N ASP A 345 19.73 -13.87 -27.01
CA ASP A 345 18.86 -12.86 -26.41
C ASP A 345 19.68 -11.76 -25.74
N LEU A 346 19.15 -10.54 -25.77
CA LEU A 346 19.81 -9.40 -25.16
C LEU A 346 19.92 -9.58 -23.65
N TYR A 347 21.15 -9.38 -23.11
CA TYR A 347 21.39 -9.52 -21.67
C TYR A 347 20.45 -8.64 -20.83
N ASN A 348 19.83 -9.23 -19.82
CA ASN A 348 18.97 -8.54 -18.89
C ASN A 348 18.99 -9.26 -17.53
N LYS A 349 19.76 -8.68 -16.60
CA LYS A 349 19.92 -9.24 -15.25
C LYS A 349 18.59 -9.32 -14.49
N GLU A 350 17.78 -8.28 -14.56
CA GLU A 350 16.47 -8.25 -13.84
C GLU A 350 15.54 -9.35 -14.35
N LEU A 351 15.56 -9.63 -15.66
CA LEU A 351 14.79 -10.74 -16.24
C LEU A 351 15.31 -12.08 -15.73
N LEU A 352 16.64 -12.30 -15.73
CA LEU A 352 17.27 -13.51 -15.24
C LEU A 352 16.90 -13.75 -13.77
N ASP A 353 17.13 -12.77 -12.89
CA ASP A 353 16.84 -12.87 -11.47
C ASP A 353 15.34 -13.14 -11.22
N THR A 354 14.46 -12.46 -11.96
CA THR A 354 13.01 -12.66 -11.87
C THR A 354 12.60 -14.08 -12.26
N ARG A 355 13.19 -14.62 -13.33
CA ARG A 355 12.88 -15.97 -13.81
C ARG A 355 13.47 -17.07 -12.95
N LEU A 356 14.57 -16.79 -12.25
CA LEU A 356 15.17 -17.73 -11.31
C LEU A 356 14.46 -17.75 -9.95
N VAL A 357 14.12 -16.58 -9.36
CA VAL A 357 13.77 -16.54 -7.93
C VAL A 357 12.54 -15.71 -7.60
N MET A 358 12.21 -14.65 -8.35
CA MET A 358 11.32 -13.58 -7.87
C MET A 358 10.12 -13.27 -8.78
N SER A 359 9.59 -14.22 -9.51
CA SER A 359 8.41 -13.97 -10.32
C SER A 359 7.18 -13.73 -9.43
N GLN A 360 6.48 -12.62 -9.68
CA GLN A 360 5.25 -12.27 -8.96
C GLN A 360 4.07 -13.21 -9.27
N ASP A 361 4.13 -13.90 -10.40
CA ASP A 361 3.11 -14.86 -10.84
C ASP A 361 3.44 -16.30 -10.45
N GLY A 362 4.54 -16.53 -9.73
CA GLY A 362 5.00 -17.85 -9.28
C GLY A 362 5.51 -18.74 -10.41
N ARG A 363 5.82 -18.17 -11.57
CA ARG A 363 6.35 -18.89 -12.74
C ARG A 363 7.87 -18.70 -12.86
N ASP A 364 8.57 -19.04 -11.80
CA ASP A 364 10.03 -19.02 -11.74
C ASP A 364 10.57 -20.38 -11.30
N ILE A 365 11.87 -20.58 -11.48
CA ILE A 365 12.54 -21.85 -11.17
C ILE A 365 12.43 -22.19 -9.67
N SER A 366 12.63 -21.20 -8.78
CA SER A 366 12.51 -21.43 -7.33
C SER A 366 11.10 -21.82 -6.92
N SER A 367 10.08 -21.15 -7.47
CA SER A 367 8.68 -21.50 -7.20
C SER A 367 8.34 -22.92 -7.62
N LEU A 368 8.86 -23.37 -8.77
CA LEU A 368 8.65 -24.75 -9.26
C LEU A 368 9.07 -25.82 -8.25
N TYR A 369 10.20 -25.60 -7.58
CA TYR A 369 10.72 -26.51 -6.57
C TYR A 369 10.04 -26.31 -5.22
N MET A 370 9.89 -25.05 -4.77
CA MET A 370 9.28 -24.72 -3.48
C MET A 370 7.80 -25.12 -3.38
N ASP A 371 7.07 -25.13 -4.50
CA ASP A 371 5.68 -25.61 -4.55
C ASP A 371 5.55 -27.13 -4.42
N ARG A 372 6.69 -27.85 -4.48
CA ARG A 372 6.77 -29.30 -4.33
C ARG A 372 7.55 -29.77 -3.09
N GLY A 373 7.73 -28.88 -2.13
CA GLY A 373 8.32 -29.21 -0.84
C GLY A 373 9.81 -28.87 -0.69
N TYR A 374 10.50 -28.47 -1.74
CA TYR A 374 11.95 -28.22 -1.70
C TYR A 374 12.27 -26.84 -1.14
N LEU A 375 12.02 -26.64 0.16
CA LEU A 375 12.26 -25.36 0.85
C LEU A 375 13.74 -24.95 0.81
N PHE A 376 14.64 -25.89 0.85
CA PHE A 376 16.09 -25.64 0.88
C PHE A 376 16.70 -25.48 -0.53
N PHE A 377 15.86 -25.40 -1.53
CA PHE A 377 16.25 -25.19 -2.91
C PHE A 377 17.03 -23.87 -3.09
N GLN A 378 18.13 -23.95 -3.82
CA GLN A 378 18.90 -22.79 -4.24
C GLN A 378 19.30 -22.95 -5.70
N VAL A 379 19.25 -21.86 -6.45
CA VAL A 379 19.82 -21.76 -7.80
C VAL A 379 20.79 -20.59 -7.83
N ILE A 380 22.02 -20.88 -8.25
CA ILE A 380 23.13 -19.93 -8.28
C ILE A 380 23.55 -19.77 -9.74
N PRO A 381 23.25 -18.64 -10.39
CA PRO A 381 23.76 -18.37 -11.74
C PRO A 381 25.24 -17.98 -11.63
N VAL A 382 26.09 -18.75 -12.27
CA VAL A 382 27.55 -18.52 -12.34
C VAL A 382 27.90 -18.19 -13.78
N GLU A 383 28.50 -17.03 -14.00
CA GLU A 383 29.09 -16.67 -15.28
C GLU A 383 30.37 -17.47 -15.47
N THR A 384 30.46 -18.26 -16.54
CA THR A 384 31.61 -19.11 -16.79
C THR A 384 32.67 -18.42 -17.65
N ASN A 385 32.24 -17.83 -18.76
CA ASN A 385 33.10 -17.04 -19.63
C ASN A 385 32.28 -16.04 -20.44
N VAL A 386 32.95 -15.05 -21.02
CA VAL A 386 32.37 -14.06 -21.93
C VAL A 386 33.15 -14.13 -23.24
N GLU A 387 32.48 -14.57 -24.31
CA GLU A 387 33.08 -14.70 -25.65
C GLU A 387 32.29 -13.85 -26.64
N ALA A 388 32.98 -12.95 -27.35
CA ALA A 388 32.36 -12.05 -28.34
C ALA A 388 31.07 -11.37 -27.83
N HIS A 389 31.09 -10.81 -26.60
CA HIS A 389 29.97 -10.20 -25.90
C HIS A 389 28.80 -11.16 -25.53
N HIS A 390 28.98 -12.48 -25.64
CA HIS A 390 28.04 -13.47 -25.15
C HIS A 390 28.50 -13.99 -23.78
N ILE A 391 27.59 -13.90 -22.79
CA ILE A 391 27.84 -14.35 -21.43
C ILE A 391 27.28 -15.75 -21.26
N ASN A 392 28.16 -16.72 -21.07
CA ASN A 392 27.78 -18.11 -20.80
C ASN A 392 27.52 -18.31 -19.31
N TYR A 393 26.43 -19.03 -19.00
CA TYR A 393 25.99 -19.25 -17.63
C TYR A 393 25.96 -20.72 -17.29
N GLN A 394 26.39 -21.01 -16.07
CA GLN A 394 26.17 -22.29 -15.43
C GLN A 394 25.20 -22.12 -14.27
N MET A 395 23.99 -22.65 -14.40
CA MET A 395 22.95 -22.58 -13.38
C MET A 395 23.15 -23.74 -12.39
N ARG A 396 23.81 -23.46 -11.26
CA ARG A 396 24.08 -24.48 -10.23
C ARG A 396 22.88 -24.61 -9.31
N ILE A 397 22.25 -25.77 -9.33
CA ILE A 397 21.08 -26.10 -8.53
C ILE A 397 21.48 -26.95 -7.33
N ILE A 398 21.03 -26.55 -6.16
CA ILE A 398 21.06 -27.34 -4.93
C ILE A 398 19.59 -27.61 -4.57
N GLU A 399 19.10 -28.82 -4.87
CA GLU A 399 17.69 -29.16 -4.68
C GLU A 399 17.32 -29.27 -3.20
N GLY A 400 18.20 -29.79 -2.36
CA GLY A 400 17.94 -30.02 -0.93
C GLY A 400 16.97 -31.19 -0.71
N LYS A 401 16.53 -31.32 0.55
CA LYS A 401 15.51 -32.31 0.95
C LYS A 401 14.13 -31.69 0.92
N GLU A 402 13.09 -32.53 0.73
CA GLU A 402 11.69 -32.11 0.93
C GLU A 402 11.46 -31.73 2.39
N ALA A 403 10.80 -30.61 2.60
CA ALA A 403 10.42 -30.12 3.92
C ALA A 403 8.91 -30.31 4.15
N ARG A 404 8.56 -30.73 5.36
CA ARG A 404 7.17 -30.83 5.81
C ARG A 404 6.87 -29.78 6.88
N VAL A 405 5.68 -29.24 6.84
CA VAL A 405 5.20 -28.30 7.87
C VAL A 405 5.04 -29.05 9.20
N LYS A 406 5.79 -28.66 10.23
CA LYS A 406 5.73 -29.24 11.56
C LYS A 406 4.68 -28.52 12.41
N ARG A 407 4.78 -27.20 12.47
CA ARG A 407 3.86 -26.35 13.26
C ARG A 407 3.51 -25.09 12.50
N VAL A 408 2.30 -24.59 12.77
CA VAL A 408 1.83 -23.28 12.35
C VAL A 408 1.62 -22.42 13.59
N ILE A 409 2.37 -21.35 13.69
CA ILE A 409 2.40 -20.42 14.82
C ILE A 409 1.75 -19.11 14.37
N ILE A 410 0.83 -18.57 15.14
CA ILE A 410 0.16 -17.29 14.88
C ILE A 410 0.52 -16.33 16.00
N LYS A 411 0.92 -15.10 15.67
CA LYS A 411 1.27 -14.05 16.63
C LYS A 411 0.59 -12.73 16.25
N GLY A 412 0.25 -11.94 17.29
CA GLY A 412 -0.29 -10.59 17.10
C GLY A 412 -1.81 -10.48 17.01
N ASN A 413 -2.52 -11.60 17.09
CA ASN A 413 -3.99 -11.63 17.14
C ASN A 413 -4.48 -11.45 18.60
N THR A 414 -4.75 -10.21 18.98
CA THR A 414 -5.20 -9.89 20.36
C THR A 414 -6.72 -9.94 20.52
N LYS A 415 -7.48 -9.60 19.49
CA LYS A 415 -8.96 -9.57 19.46
C LYS A 415 -9.54 -10.74 18.68
N THR A 416 -8.89 -11.10 17.55
CA THR A 416 -9.36 -12.17 16.68
C THR A 416 -8.97 -13.53 17.25
N ASN A 417 -9.92 -14.41 17.39
CA ASN A 417 -9.68 -15.77 17.87
C ASN A 417 -8.76 -16.54 16.90
N ASP A 418 -7.87 -17.36 17.45
CA ASP A 418 -6.87 -18.12 16.69
C ASP A 418 -7.51 -19.00 15.59
N TYR A 419 -8.65 -19.64 15.87
CA TYR A 419 -9.33 -20.49 14.89
C TYR A 419 -9.84 -19.71 13.66
N VAL A 420 -10.11 -18.40 13.79
CA VAL A 420 -10.54 -17.55 12.66
C VAL A 420 -9.41 -17.35 11.65
N ILE A 421 -8.18 -17.23 12.14
CA ILE A 421 -6.99 -17.12 11.29
C ILE A 421 -6.65 -18.52 10.75
N ARG A 422 -6.62 -19.52 11.64
CA ARG A 422 -6.18 -20.88 11.33
C ARG A 422 -7.03 -21.55 10.24
N ARG A 423 -8.33 -21.25 10.19
CA ARG A 423 -9.23 -21.79 9.14
C ARG A 423 -8.95 -21.25 7.72
N GLU A 424 -8.32 -20.08 7.61
CA GLU A 424 -7.91 -19.49 6.34
C GLU A 424 -6.49 -19.91 5.92
N ILE A 425 -5.72 -20.51 6.83
CA ILE A 425 -4.37 -21.00 6.55
C ILE A 425 -4.46 -22.31 5.76
N ARG A 426 -3.80 -22.34 4.60
CA ARG A 426 -3.75 -23.50 3.72
C ARG A 426 -2.67 -24.50 4.09
N THR A 427 -1.55 -24.02 4.64
CA THR A 427 -0.45 -24.85 5.11
C THR A 427 -0.80 -25.51 6.44
N LYS A 428 -0.98 -26.83 6.45
CA LYS A 428 -1.34 -27.59 7.67
C LYS A 428 -0.14 -28.41 8.15
N PRO A 429 -0.05 -28.66 9.46
CA PRO A 429 0.93 -29.60 9.98
C PRO A 429 0.85 -30.97 9.27
N GLY A 430 2.00 -31.48 8.82
CA GLY A 430 2.12 -32.73 8.03
C GLY A 430 2.12 -32.52 6.52
N ASP A 431 1.60 -31.43 5.98
CA ASP A 431 1.64 -31.14 4.55
C ASP A 431 3.09 -30.87 4.07
N LEU A 432 3.36 -31.12 2.79
CA LEU A 432 4.59 -30.66 2.16
C LEU A 432 4.60 -29.14 2.14
N PHE A 433 5.79 -28.55 2.30
CA PHE A 433 5.97 -27.12 2.12
C PHE A 433 5.54 -26.69 0.72
N ASN A 434 4.76 -25.64 0.64
CA ASN A 434 4.28 -25.10 -0.64
C ASN A 434 4.25 -23.56 -0.56
N ARG A 435 5.09 -22.93 -1.38
CA ARG A 435 5.20 -21.46 -1.44
C ARG A 435 3.90 -20.80 -1.92
N ASN A 436 3.26 -21.40 -2.92
CA ASN A 436 2.00 -20.88 -3.46
C ASN A 436 0.89 -20.87 -2.40
N ASP A 437 0.80 -21.91 -1.56
CA ASP A 437 -0.17 -21.97 -0.47
C ASP A 437 0.09 -20.90 0.60
N ILE A 438 1.36 -20.58 0.88
CA ILE A 438 1.75 -19.47 1.78
C ILE A 438 1.29 -18.13 1.19
N MET A 439 1.63 -17.87 -0.08
CA MET A 439 1.25 -16.63 -0.76
C MET A 439 -0.27 -16.47 -0.88
N ARG A 440 -0.96 -17.59 -1.04
CA ARG A 440 -2.41 -17.62 -1.09
C ARG A 440 -3.04 -17.39 0.29
N THR A 441 -2.50 -17.99 1.33
CA THR A 441 -2.89 -17.74 2.73
C THR A 441 -2.73 -16.26 3.06
N GLN A 442 -1.62 -15.63 2.67
CA GLN A 442 -1.41 -14.19 2.87
C GLN A 442 -2.52 -13.35 2.23
N ARG A 443 -2.90 -13.67 0.99
CA ARG A 443 -4.01 -12.97 0.29
C ARG A 443 -5.35 -13.21 0.98
N GLU A 444 -5.65 -14.43 1.38
CA GLU A 444 -6.90 -14.78 2.07
C GLU A 444 -7.02 -14.06 3.42
N LEU A 445 -5.94 -14.01 4.20
CA LEU A 445 -5.90 -13.25 5.46
C LEU A 445 -6.00 -11.73 5.25
N ALA A 446 -5.36 -11.19 4.20
CA ALA A 446 -5.50 -9.77 3.84
C ALA A 446 -6.94 -9.41 3.45
N GLN A 447 -7.64 -10.30 2.74
CA GLN A 447 -9.04 -10.11 2.33
C GLN A 447 -10.03 -10.09 3.50
N LEU A 448 -9.69 -10.66 4.67
CA LEU A 448 -10.52 -10.55 5.87
C LEU A 448 -10.69 -9.08 6.32
N GLY A 449 -9.71 -8.22 6.01
CA GLY A 449 -9.76 -6.81 6.37
C GLY A 449 -9.48 -6.51 7.85
N TYR A 450 -9.13 -7.50 8.66
CA TYR A 450 -8.86 -7.36 10.11
C TYR A 450 -7.42 -6.94 10.41
N PHE A 451 -6.52 -7.16 9.46
CA PHE A 451 -5.08 -7.03 9.64
C PHE A 451 -4.47 -5.94 8.77
N ASN A 452 -3.39 -5.35 9.26
CA ASN A 452 -2.58 -4.40 8.52
C ASN A 452 -1.70 -5.15 7.50
N GLU A 453 -2.01 -5.01 6.21
CA GLU A 453 -1.31 -5.71 5.14
C GLU A 453 0.19 -5.35 5.05
N GLN A 454 0.57 -4.15 5.49
CA GLN A 454 1.97 -3.70 5.46
C GLN A 454 2.82 -4.28 6.59
N ALA A 455 2.18 -4.65 7.70
CA ALA A 455 2.84 -5.26 8.86
C ALA A 455 2.79 -6.79 8.84
N PHE A 456 2.20 -7.39 7.80
CA PHE A 456 2.06 -8.83 7.67
C PHE A 456 3.41 -9.48 7.37
N GLN A 457 3.85 -10.39 8.25
CA GLN A 457 5.09 -11.14 8.06
C GLN A 457 4.81 -12.64 8.12
N ILE A 458 5.44 -13.37 7.22
CA ILE A 458 5.42 -14.84 7.23
C ILE A 458 6.85 -15.31 7.29
N ASN A 459 7.18 -16.00 8.37
CA ASN A 459 8.53 -16.45 8.65
C ASN A 459 8.58 -17.99 8.64
N PRO A 460 8.98 -18.62 7.53
CA PRO A 460 9.33 -20.03 7.54
C PRO A 460 10.61 -20.21 8.35
N ILE A 461 10.55 -21.00 9.41
CA ILE A 461 11.69 -21.34 10.28
C ILE A 461 12.07 -22.77 9.96
N PRO A 462 13.07 -22.98 9.09
CA PRO A 462 13.45 -24.31 8.66
C PRO A 462 14.26 -25.04 9.74
N ASN A 463 14.04 -26.34 9.86
CA ASN A 463 14.87 -27.24 10.63
C ASN A 463 15.51 -28.26 9.67
N PRO A 464 16.76 -28.00 9.21
CA PRO A 464 17.43 -28.88 8.25
C PRO A 464 17.74 -30.28 8.77
N GLN A 465 17.81 -30.46 10.11
CA GLN A 465 18.17 -31.74 10.71
C GLN A 465 17.07 -32.80 10.55
N ASP A 466 15.81 -32.42 10.78
CA ASP A 466 14.65 -33.31 10.67
C ASP A 466 13.82 -33.10 9.41
N GLY A 467 14.25 -32.20 8.49
CA GLY A 467 13.57 -31.93 7.22
C GLY A 467 12.19 -31.28 7.42
N THR A 468 11.99 -30.53 8.49
CA THR A 468 10.72 -29.88 8.81
C THR A 468 10.84 -28.35 8.79
N VAL A 469 9.68 -27.68 8.76
CA VAL A 469 9.60 -26.23 8.84
C VAL A 469 8.47 -25.81 9.76
N ASP A 470 8.73 -24.89 10.67
CA ASP A 470 7.71 -24.15 11.40
C ASP A 470 7.34 -22.91 10.61
N ILE A 471 6.05 -22.64 10.40
CA ILE A 471 5.59 -21.44 9.69
C ILE A 471 4.96 -20.49 10.70
N GLU A 472 5.60 -19.34 10.89
CA GLU A 472 5.11 -18.29 11.77
C GLU A 472 4.40 -17.21 10.96
N TYR A 473 3.11 -16.99 11.26
CA TYR A 473 2.30 -15.90 10.72
C TYR A 473 2.21 -14.80 11.77
N VAL A 474 2.86 -13.66 11.51
CA VAL A 474 2.80 -12.48 12.37
C VAL A 474 1.82 -11.50 11.75
N VAL A 475 0.77 -11.16 12.48
CA VAL A 475 -0.28 -10.24 12.06
C VAL A 475 -0.33 -9.05 13.01
N GLU A 476 -0.74 -7.90 12.51
CA GLU A 476 -1.05 -6.71 13.29
C GLU A 476 -2.51 -6.36 13.07
N GLU A 477 -3.31 -6.37 14.14
CA GLU A 477 -4.73 -6.06 14.01
C GLU A 477 -4.98 -4.57 13.80
N LYS A 478 -5.87 -4.25 12.88
CA LYS A 478 -6.38 -2.90 12.64
C LYS A 478 -7.86 -2.81 12.94
N SER A 479 -8.38 -1.62 13.17
CA SER A 479 -9.83 -1.42 13.23
C SER A 479 -10.46 -1.85 11.90
N SER A 480 -11.35 -2.83 11.97
CA SER A 480 -12.06 -3.39 10.81
C SER A 480 -13.47 -2.86 10.68
N ASP A 481 -13.97 -2.18 11.69
CA ASP A 481 -15.29 -1.59 11.69
C ASP A 481 -15.33 -0.36 10.80
N GLN A 482 -16.38 -0.24 10.01
CA GLN A 482 -16.51 0.80 9.00
C GLN A 482 -17.77 1.61 9.24
N ILE A 483 -17.62 2.92 9.20
CA ILE A 483 -18.74 3.87 9.15
C ILE A 483 -18.75 4.45 7.75
N GLU A 484 -19.83 4.20 7.02
CA GLU A 484 -20.08 4.80 5.71
C GLU A 484 -20.98 6.02 5.91
N LEU A 485 -20.46 7.19 5.59
CA LEU A 485 -21.23 8.41 5.43
C LEU A 485 -21.11 8.80 3.97
N SER A 486 -22.20 8.65 3.22
CA SER A 486 -22.19 8.99 1.81
C SER A 486 -23.43 9.81 1.43
N GLY A 487 -23.30 10.61 0.38
CA GLY A 487 -24.38 11.35 -0.22
C GLY A 487 -24.27 11.30 -1.73
N GLY A 488 -25.34 11.03 -2.42
CA GLY A 488 -25.38 11.00 -3.87
C GLY A 488 -26.52 11.89 -4.39
N TYR A 489 -26.31 12.50 -5.56
CA TYR A 489 -27.37 13.22 -6.29
C TYR A 489 -27.84 12.32 -7.44
N GLY A 490 -29.10 11.98 -7.45
CA GLY A 490 -29.70 11.15 -8.50
C GLY A 490 -31.01 10.59 -8.05
N GLY A 491 -31.62 9.83 -8.94
CA GLY A 491 -32.96 9.29 -8.75
C GLY A 491 -34.05 10.29 -9.11
N THR A 492 -34.91 9.88 -10.01
CA THR A 492 -36.14 10.63 -10.29
C THR A 492 -37.12 10.37 -9.14
N GLY A 493 -37.39 11.38 -8.32
CA GLY A 493 -38.58 11.37 -7.51
C GLY A 493 -39.83 11.21 -8.40
N LEU A 494 -41.01 10.96 -7.83
CA LEU A 494 -42.30 10.94 -8.57
C LEU A 494 -42.51 12.24 -9.38
N ASP A 495 -41.76 13.29 -9.06
CA ASP A 495 -41.85 14.62 -9.72
C ASP A 495 -40.73 14.83 -10.79
N GLY A 496 -39.97 13.79 -11.16
CA GLY A 496 -38.92 13.89 -12.18
C GLY A 496 -37.65 14.67 -11.73
N ARG A 497 -37.58 15.16 -10.49
CA ARG A 497 -36.47 15.97 -10.00
C ARG A 497 -35.44 15.14 -9.30
N GLY A 498 -34.17 15.31 -9.67
CA GLY A 498 -33.04 14.71 -8.98
C GLY A 498 -32.89 15.23 -7.55
N ARG A 499 -32.61 14.36 -6.59
CA ARG A 499 -32.51 14.68 -5.17
C ARG A 499 -31.22 14.14 -4.57
N ILE A 500 -30.78 14.76 -3.47
CA ILE A 500 -29.64 14.25 -2.68
C ILE A 500 -30.16 13.16 -1.76
N ILE A 501 -29.57 11.98 -1.84
CA ILE A 501 -29.81 10.86 -0.94
C ILE A 501 -28.59 10.72 0.00
N GLY A 502 -28.84 10.83 1.30
CA GLY A 502 -27.84 10.54 2.33
C GLY A 502 -27.85 9.07 2.74
N THR A 503 -26.69 8.50 2.93
CA THR A 503 -26.52 7.12 3.44
C THR A 503 -25.67 7.15 4.69
N LEU A 504 -26.14 6.46 5.75
CA LEU A 504 -25.36 6.09 6.92
C LEU A 504 -25.29 4.57 6.97
N GLY A 505 -24.09 4.04 6.82
CA GLY A 505 -23.80 2.60 6.94
C GLY A 505 -22.89 2.34 8.13
N LEU A 506 -23.23 1.33 8.92
CA LEU A 506 -22.39 0.81 10.01
C LEU A 506 -22.11 -0.64 9.69
N THR A 507 -20.85 -0.97 9.47
CA THR A 507 -20.45 -2.37 9.23
C THR A 507 -19.43 -2.78 10.30
N PHE A 508 -19.81 -3.80 11.06
CA PHE A 508 -18.98 -4.42 12.07
C PHE A 508 -18.41 -5.71 11.50
N ASN A 509 -17.14 -5.67 11.21
CA ASN A 509 -16.39 -6.84 10.81
C ASN A 509 -15.82 -7.52 12.06
N ASN A 510 -15.51 -8.81 11.96
CA ASN A 510 -15.02 -9.60 13.09
C ASN A 510 -15.96 -9.66 14.30
N PHE A 511 -17.27 -9.57 14.08
CA PHE A 511 -18.29 -9.67 15.13
C PHE A 511 -18.33 -11.07 15.75
N SER A 512 -18.81 -11.20 17.00
CA SER A 512 -18.99 -12.46 17.71
C SER A 512 -20.35 -12.56 18.35
N THR A 513 -21.23 -13.40 17.80
CA THR A 513 -22.53 -13.72 18.43
C THR A 513 -22.36 -14.45 19.75
N LYS A 514 -21.30 -15.26 19.93
CA LYS A 514 -21.02 -16.01 21.16
C LYS A 514 -20.69 -15.10 22.34
N ASN A 515 -20.17 -13.92 22.06
CA ASN A 515 -19.72 -12.99 23.10
C ASN A 515 -20.78 -11.93 23.46
N ILE A 516 -21.95 -11.91 22.80
CA ILE A 516 -23.01 -10.91 23.03
C ILE A 516 -23.43 -10.85 24.52
N PHE A 517 -23.52 -11.98 25.18
CA PHE A 517 -23.97 -12.08 26.59
C PHE A 517 -22.82 -12.06 27.61
N LYS A 518 -21.56 -11.92 27.18
CA LYS A 518 -20.41 -11.84 28.08
C LYS A 518 -20.22 -10.41 28.59
N LYS A 519 -20.18 -10.28 29.95
CA LYS A 519 -19.78 -8.99 30.57
C LYS A 519 -18.37 -8.58 30.08
N GLY A 520 -18.19 -7.34 29.66
CA GLY A 520 -16.91 -6.83 29.20
C GLY A 520 -16.60 -7.06 27.71
N ALA A 521 -17.41 -7.84 26.96
CA ALA A 521 -17.22 -8.01 25.52
C ALA A 521 -17.64 -6.78 24.69
N TRP A 522 -18.41 -5.86 25.29
CA TRP A 522 -18.89 -4.63 24.66
C TRP A 522 -17.88 -3.48 24.79
N ALA A 523 -16.72 -3.62 24.11
CA ALA A 523 -15.69 -2.58 24.10
C ALA A 523 -15.13 -2.35 22.67
N PRO A 524 -15.80 -1.62 21.76
CA PRO A 524 -17.20 -1.12 21.80
C PRO A 524 -18.24 -2.19 21.46
N LEU A 525 -17.88 -3.28 20.74
CA LEU A 525 -18.76 -4.37 20.31
C LEU A 525 -18.10 -5.72 20.51
N PRO A 526 -18.89 -6.80 20.77
CA PRO A 526 -18.34 -8.13 20.87
C PRO A 526 -17.73 -8.60 19.56
N GLY A 527 -16.44 -8.91 19.59
CA GLY A 527 -15.67 -9.30 18.42
C GLY A 527 -14.89 -10.60 18.62
N GLY A 528 -14.25 -11.06 17.55
CA GLY A 528 -13.28 -12.16 17.56
C GLY A 528 -13.63 -13.39 16.73
N ASP A 529 -14.89 -13.56 16.28
CA ASP A 529 -15.34 -14.76 15.56
C ASP A 529 -15.37 -14.61 14.03
N GLY A 530 -15.06 -13.41 13.52
CA GLY A 530 -15.00 -13.15 12.10
C GLY A 530 -16.36 -13.06 11.42
N GLN A 531 -17.44 -12.90 12.19
CA GLN A 531 -18.80 -12.64 11.67
C GLN A 531 -18.91 -11.19 11.22
N ARG A 532 -19.86 -10.93 10.33
CA ARG A 532 -20.11 -9.58 9.83
C ARG A 532 -21.55 -9.17 10.09
N VAL A 533 -21.73 -7.99 10.68
CA VAL A 533 -23.03 -7.31 10.85
C VAL A 533 -23.00 -6.00 10.12
N SER A 534 -24.02 -5.70 9.32
CA SER A 534 -24.14 -4.41 8.65
C SER A 534 -25.54 -3.84 8.85
N LEU A 535 -25.57 -2.56 9.18
CA LEU A 535 -26.78 -1.75 9.30
C LEU A 535 -26.64 -0.59 8.32
N ARG A 536 -27.65 -0.35 7.49
CA ARG A 536 -27.64 0.77 6.54
C ARG A 536 -28.95 1.53 6.58
N LEU A 537 -28.81 2.83 6.70
CA LEU A 537 -29.90 3.79 6.60
C LEU A 537 -29.64 4.68 5.38
N GLN A 538 -30.63 4.80 4.51
CA GLN A 538 -30.59 5.69 3.36
C GLN A 538 -31.84 6.59 3.38
N THR A 539 -31.65 7.88 3.14
CA THR A 539 -32.80 8.81 3.15
C THR A 539 -32.53 10.06 2.31
N ASN A 540 -33.59 10.58 1.69
CA ASN A 540 -33.65 11.94 1.19
C ASN A 540 -34.74 12.77 1.92
N GLY A 541 -35.01 12.38 3.16
CA GLY A 541 -36.03 13.01 4.00
C GLY A 541 -37.44 12.36 3.86
N LYS A 542 -38.40 13.03 3.23
CA LYS A 542 -39.78 12.56 3.16
C LYS A 542 -40.06 11.59 2.01
N PHE A 543 -39.31 11.67 0.92
CA PHE A 543 -39.59 10.97 -0.33
C PHE A 543 -38.99 9.56 -0.40
N TYR A 544 -37.81 9.36 0.20
CA TYR A 544 -37.12 8.07 0.22
C TYR A 544 -36.58 7.76 1.60
N ARG A 545 -36.85 6.56 2.10
CA ARG A 545 -36.30 5.98 3.32
C ARG A 545 -36.03 4.50 3.09
N GLY A 546 -34.80 4.08 3.32
CA GLY A 546 -34.39 2.68 3.21
C GLY A 546 -33.67 2.25 4.47
N TYR A 547 -34.04 1.12 5.03
CA TYR A 547 -33.36 0.46 6.14
C TYR A 547 -32.95 -0.93 5.70
N SER A 548 -31.72 -1.30 5.93
CA SER A 548 -31.29 -2.68 5.71
C SER A 548 -30.42 -3.19 6.84
N PHE A 549 -30.59 -4.44 7.14
CA PHE A 549 -29.81 -5.23 8.08
C PHE A 549 -29.24 -6.42 7.34
N SER A 550 -27.97 -6.76 7.57
CA SER A 550 -27.40 -8.02 7.12
C SER A 550 -26.48 -8.62 8.15
N PHE A 551 -26.52 -9.93 8.26
CA PHE A 551 -25.65 -10.75 9.09
C PHE A 551 -25.00 -11.82 8.22
N THR A 552 -23.70 -12.07 8.38
CA THR A 552 -22.99 -13.12 7.66
C THR A 552 -22.08 -13.89 8.61
N GLU A 553 -22.25 -15.22 8.67
CA GLU A 553 -21.31 -16.17 9.26
C GLU A 553 -20.50 -16.80 8.12
N PRO A 554 -19.20 -16.47 7.96
CA PRO A 554 -18.41 -16.92 6.80
C PRO A 554 -18.01 -18.40 6.85
N TRP A 555 -18.07 -19.04 8.02
CA TRP A 555 -17.67 -20.44 8.23
C TRP A 555 -18.71 -21.20 9.04
N LEU A 556 -19.90 -21.39 8.49
CA LEU A 556 -20.99 -22.12 9.14
C LEU A 556 -20.52 -23.52 9.57
N GLY A 557 -20.59 -23.77 10.88
CA GLY A 557 -20.12 -25.01 11.48
C GLY A 557 -18.59 -25.13 11.63
N GLY A 558 -17.81 -24.11 11.26
CA GLY A 558 -16.36 -23.98 11.52
C GLY A 558 -15.43 -24.92 10.74
N LYS A 559 -15.94 -25.91 10.02
CA LYS A 559 -15.15 -26.97 9.36
C LYS A 559 -14.89 -26.74 7.86
N LYS A 560 -15.82 -26.03 7.20
CA LYS A 560 -15.76 -25.78 5.74
C LYS A 560 -16.08 -24.31 5.46
N PRO A 561 -15.54 -23.72 4.38
CA PRO A 561 -15.80 -22.33 4.01
C PRO A 561 -17.19 -22.19 3.38
N ASN A 562 -18.22 -22.54 4.15
CA ASN A 562 -19.62 -22.32 3.80
C ASN A 562 -20.10 -21.10 4.56
N SER A 563 -20.57 -20.07 3.86
CA SER A 563 -21.11 -18.88 4.50
C SER A 563 -22.62 -18.98 4.62
N LEU A 564 -23.17 -18.55 5.75
CA LEU A 564 -24.60 -18.30 5.94
C LEU A 564 -24.81 -16.79 6.00
N SER A 565 -25.73 -16.28 5.22
CA SER A 565 -26.13 -14.88 5.25
C SER A 565 -27.62 -14.75 5.50
N PHE A 566 -27.99 -13.77 6.31
CA PHE A 566 -29.36 -13.35 6.54
C PHE A 566 -29.44 -11.85 6.27
N GLY A 567 -30.47 -11.42 5.55
CA GLY A 567 -30.74 -10.02 5.26
C GLY A 567 -32.20 -9.68 5.50
N ALA A 568 -32.45 -8.44 5.89
CA ALA A 568 -33.77 -7.84 5.95
C ALA A 568 -33.71 -6.41 5.46
N ASN A 569 -34.69 -5.98 4.69
CA ASN A 569 -34.78 -4.65 4.14
C ASN A 569 -36.20 -4.10 4.19
N TRP A 570 -36.25 -2.80 4.37
CA TRP A 570 -37.50 -2.04 4.26
C TRP A 570 -37.22 -0.74 3.54
N THR A 571 -38.04 -0.44 2.53
CA THR A 571 -37.85 0.76 1.72
C THR A 571 -39.21 1.42 1.49
N LEU A 572 -39.26 2.75 1.62
CA LEU A 572 -40.35 3.59 1.26
C LEU A 572 -39.90 4.60 0.20
N LEU A 573 -40.60 4.68 -0.91
CA LEU A 573 -40.42 5.67 -1.96
C LEU A 573 -41.78 6.27 -2.31
N GLY A 574 -41.98 7.54 -2.05
CA GLY A 574 -43.29 8.16 -2.22
C GLY A 574 -43.24 9.64 -2.50
N ASN A 575 -44.40 10.25 -2.55
CA ASN A 575 -44.64 11.67 -2.84
C ASN A 575 -44.44 12.60 -1.63
N GLY A 576 -43.97 12.05 -0.48
CA GLY A 576 -43.70 12.81 0.74
C GLY A 576 -44.85 12.79 1.77
N PHE A 577 -46.01 12.25 1.47
CA PHE A 577 -47.10 11.97 2.41
C PHE A 577 -46.83 10.66 3.18
N ALA A 578 -47.44 10.51 4.34
CA ALA A 578 -47.37 9.28 5.10
C ALA A 578 -48.07 8.12 4.37
N PRO A 579 -47.61 6.87 4.47
CA PRO A 579 -48.25 5.73 3.79
C PRO A 579 -49.70 5.45 4.18
N THR A 580 -50.11 5.95 5.34
CA THR A 580 -51.48 5.89 5.87
C THR A 580 -52.40 6.97 5.31
N SER A 581 -51.85 7.98 4.63
CA SER A 581 -52.63 9.11 4.08
C SER A 581 -53.36 8.68 2.80
N ALA A 582 -54.55 9.24 2.60
CA ALA A 582 -55.27 9.08 1.34
C ALA A 582 -54.50 9.64 0.14
N SER A 583 -53.71 10.70 0.36
CA SER A 583 -52.90 11.36 -0.67
C SER A 583 -51.52 10.71 -0.87
N PHE A 584 -51.23 9.56 -0.25
CA PHE A 584 -49.99 8.85 -0.49
C PHE A 584 -49.97 8.25 -1.89
N ALA A 585 -48.94 8.54 -2.64
CA ALA A 585 -48.59 7.88 -3.90
C ALA A 585 -47.14 7.39 -3.82
N GLY A 586 -46.90 6.11 -4.15
CA GLY A 586 -45.60 5.53 -4.10
C GLY A 586 -45.55 4.03 -3.82
N LEU A 587 -44.35 3.57 -3.44
CA LEU A 587 -44.04 2.16 -3.20
C LEU A 587 -43.51 1.97 -1.77
N ARG A 588 -43.96 0.94 -1.09
CA ARG A 588 -43.37 0.36 0.10
C ARG A 588 -42.87 -1.06 -0.22
N LEU A 589 -41.65 -1.35 0.12
CA LEU A 589 -41.00 -2.63 -0.12
C LEU A 589 -40.44 -3.17 1.19
N ALA A 590 -40.78 -4.41 1.52
CA ALA A 590 -40.26 -5.12 2.68
C ALA A 590 -39.82 -6.51 2.26
N GLY A 591 -38.61 -6.93 2.70
CA GLY A 591 -38.10 -8.21 2.31
C GLY A 591 -37.15 -8.83 3.31
N VAL A 592 -37.04 -10.17 3.21
CA VAL A 592 -36.06 -10.96 3.94
C VAL A 592 -35.39 -11.95 2.98
N ASN A 593 -34.12 -12.25 3.23
CA ASN A 593 -33.40 -13.24 2.45
C ASN A 593 -32.48 -14.08 3.31
N LEU A 594 -32.35 -15.34 2.96
CA LEU A 594 -31.46 -16.33 3.59
C LEU A 594 -30.57 -16.93 2.49
N GLY A 595 -29.26 -16.80 2.65
CA GLY A 595 -28.28 -17.23 1.66
C GLY A 595 -27.25 -18.22 2.20
N LEU A 596 -26.84 -19.16 1.37
CA LEU A 596 -25.80 -20.14 1.62
C LEU A 596 -24.72 -20.06 0.56
N GLY A 597 -23.52 -19.60 0.91
CA GLY A 597 -22.38 -19.56 0.03
C GLY A 597 -21.47 -20.77 0.21
N ARG A 598 -20.94 -21.31 -0.89
CA ARG A 598 -20.00 -22.43 -0.88
C ARG A 598 -18.83 -22.16 -1.81
N ARG A 599 -17.60 -22.25 -1.29
CA ARG A 599 -16.38 -22.23 -2.12
C ARG A 599 -16.25 -23.63 -2.78
N LYS A 600 -16.07 -23.66 -4.10
CA LYS A 600 -15.87 -24.91 -4.88
C LYS A 600 -14.37 -25.18 -5.02
N LYS A 601 -14.00 -26.45 -5.18
CA LYS A 601 -12.62 -26.86 -5.47
C LYS A 601 -12.41 -27.24 -6.94
N PHE A 602 -13.48 -27.56 -7.64
CA PHE A 602 -13.48 -27.97 -9.05
C PHE A 602 -14.38 -27.02 -9.84
N PRO A 603 -13.99 -26.60 -11.04
CA PRO A 603 -12.76 -26.93 -11.81
C PRO A 603 -11.49 -26.26 -11.24
N ASP A 604 -11.62 -25.16 -10.55
CA ASP A 604 -10.57 -24.52 -9.76
C ASP A 604 -11.16 -23.91 -8.48
N ASP A 605 -10.34 -23.50 -7.52
CA ASP A 605 -10.79 -23.01 -6.22
C ASP A 605 -11.09 -21.47 -6.19
N TRP A 606 -11.17 -20.85 -7.36
CA TRP A 606 -11.72 -19.50 -7.55
C TRP A 606 -13.23 -19.49 -7.72
N PHE A 607 -13.86 -20.67 -7.89
CA PHE A 607 -15.31 -20.79 -8.02
C PHE A 607 -16.02 -20.72 -6.67
N GLN A 608 -17.09 -19.93 -6.66
CA GLN A 608 -18.02 -19.80 -5.54
C GLN A 608 -19.44 -20.01 -6.06
N ALA A 609 -20.24 -20.80 -5.32
CA ALA A 609 -21.66 -20.94 -5.55
C ALA A 609 -22.43 -20.33 -4.38
N TYR A 610 -23.47 -19.58 -4.69
CA TYR A 610 -24.35 -18.96 -3.71
C TYR A 610 -25.80 -19.30 -4.01
N TYR A 611 -26.52 -19.74 -3.00
CA TYR A 611 -27.93 -20.12 -3.03
C TYR A 611 -28.67 -19.17 -2.09
N GLU A 612 -29.77 -18.58 -2.54
CA GLU A 612 -30.55 -17.64 -1.76
C GLU A 612 -32.04 -17.94 -1.90
N LEU A 613 -32.72 -17.97 -0.76
CA LEU A 613 -34.15 -17.88 -0.67
C LEU A 613 -34.52 -16.48 -0.25
N SER A 614 -35.43 -15.85 -0.97
CA SER A 614 -35.88 -14.49 -0.69
C SER A 614 -37.39 -14.40 -0.73
N TYR A 615 -37.93 -13.63 0.18
CA TYR A 615 -39.28 -13.17 0.19
C TYR A 615 -39.31 -11.66 0.18
N GLN A 616 -40.09 -11.06 -0.73
CA GLN A 616 -40.21 -9.64 -0.87
C GLN A 616 -41.66 -9.24 -1.13
N GLN A 617 -42.16 -8.27 -0.40
CA GLN A 617 -43.49 -7.71 -0.57
C GLN A 617 -43.40 -6.31 -1.14
N TYR A 618 -44.14 -6.08 -2.22
CA TYR A 618 -44.33 -4.77 -2.85
C TYR A 618 -45.73 -4.27 -2.52
N TYR A 619 -45.85 -3.09 -1.95
CA TYR A 619 -47.11 -2.36 -1.79
C TYR A 619 -47.02 -1.08 -2.61
N VAL A 620 -47.83 -0.99 -3.65
CA VAL A 620 -47.88 0.13 -4.60
C VAL A 620 -49.19 0.86 -4.40
N LYS A 621 -49.19 2.18 -4.43
CA LYS A 621 -50.36 3.02 -4.38
C LYS A 621 -50.19 4.24 -5.28
N ASP A 622 -51.09 4.39 -6.28
CA ASP A 622 -51.08 5.48 -7.26
C ASP A 622 -49.69 5.77 -7.87
N ASP A 623 -48.97 4.68 -8.26
CA ASP A 623 -47.62 4.77 -8.79
C ASP A 623 -47.51 4.17 -10.19
N ARG A 624 -47.40 5.02 -11.20
CA ARG A 624 -47.38 4.65 -12.62
C ARG A 624 -46.04 4.11 -13.12
N ARG A 625 -44.99 4.10 -12.29
CA ARG A 625 -43.64 3.62 -12.70
C ARG A 625 -43.59 2.14 -13.08
N PHE A 626 -44.60 1.37 -12.65
CA PHE A 626 -44.70 -0.06 -12.95
C PHE A 626 -45.70 -0.37 -14.08
N GLY A 627 -45.87 0.58 -14.99
CA GLY A 627 -46.76 0.43 -16.12
C GLY A 627 -48.23 0.24 -15.69
N LEU A 628 -48.80 -0.90 -15.98
CA LEU A 628 -50.22 -1.19 -15.66
C LEU A 628 -50.48 -1.54 -14.18
N PHE A 629 -49.45 -1.77 -13.35
CA PHE A 629 -49.60 -2.09 -11.93
C PHE A 629 -49.44 -0.83 -11.07
N THR A 630 -50.47 -0.05 -10.96
CA THR A 630 -50.48 1.24 -10.27
C THR A 630 -50.87 1.15 -8.79
N ASP A 631 -51.62 0.10 -8.44
CA ASP A 631 -52.14 -0.10 -7.09
C ASP A 631 -52.13 -1.59 -6.70
N GLY A 632 -51.92 -1.88 -5.43
CA GLY A 632 -52.03 -3.24 -4.89
C GLY A 632 -50.82 -3.74 -4.15
N THR A 633 -50.88 -5.00 -3.73
CA THR A 633 -49.81 -5.71 -3.03
C THR A 633 -49.40 -6.90 -3.87
N SER A 634 -48.08 -7.02 -4.10
CA SER A 634 -47.46 -8.15 -4.78
C SER A 634 -46.45 -8.86 -3.87
N ASN A 635 -46.38 -10.18 -3.95
CA ASN A 635 -45.49 -11.02 -3.17
C ASN A 635 -44.52 -11.77 -4.09
N ASP A 636 -43.24 -11.64 -3.86
CA ASP A 636 -42.18 -12.30 -4.60
C ASP A 636 -41.47 -13.32 -3.66
N PHE A 637 -41.70 -14.59 -3.90
CA PHE A 637 -40.96 -15.67 -3.25
C PHE A 637 -40.06 -16.35 -4.27
N ALA A 638 -38.74 -16.14 -4.14
CA ALA A 638 -37.81 -16.54 -5.17
C ALA A 638 -36.64 -17.35 -4.62
N PHE A 639 -36.18 -18.29 -5.45
CA PHE A 639 -34.91 -18.97 -5.29
C PHE A 639 -33.90 -18.36 -6.28
N LYS A 640 -32.69 -18.05 -5.80
CA LYS A 640 -31.63 -17.51 -6.64
C LYS A 640 -30.38 -18.36 -6.48
N TYR A 641 -29.78 -18.69 -7.60
CA TYR A 641 -28.48 -19.35 -7.70
C TYR A 641 -27.47 -18.42 -8.36
N VAL A 642 -26.30 -18.31 -7.78
CA VAL A 642 -25.20 -17.54 -8.37
C VAL A 642 -23.97 -18.43 -8.41
N LEU A 643 -23.36 -18.54 -9.59
CA LEU A 643 -22.04 -19.14 -9.79
C LEU A 643 -21.07 -18.04 -10.23
N GLN A 644 -20.04 -17.84 -9.45
CA GLN A 644 -19.04 -16.82 -9.71
C GLN A 644 -17.64 -17.43 -9.71
N ARG A 645 -16.82 -17.02 -10.67
CA ARG A 645 -15.38 -17.27 -10.69
C ARG A 645 -14.66 -15.93 -10.65
N SER A 646 -13.92 -15.66 -9.57
CA SER A 646 -13.20 -14.39 -9.39
C SER A 646 -11.74 -14.64 -9.06
N SER A 647 -10.85 -14.26 -9.99
CA SER A 647 -9.38 -14.30 -9.83
C SER A 647 -8.76 -12.88 -9.79
N VAL A 648 -9.58 -11.87 -9.51
CA VAL A 648 -9.18 -10.46 -9.50
C VAL A 648 -8.08 -10.19 -8.46
N SER A 649 -7.01 -9.50 -8.88
CA SER A 649 -5.80 -9.32 -8.07
C SER A 649 -5.96 -8.35 -6.91
N SER A 650 -6.85 -7.37 -7.00
CA SER A 650 -7.08 -6.35 -5.96
C SER A 650 -8.51 -5.80 -6.07
N PRO A 651 -9.19 -5.50 -4.95
CA PRO A 651 -10.56 -4.98 -4.98
C PRO A 651 -10.67 -3.52 -5.45
N ILE A 652 -9.63 -2.69 -5.24
CA ILE A 652 -9.69 -1.24 -5.51
C ILE A 652 -9.15 -0.91 -6.90
N TYR A 653 -7.96 -1.39 -7.22
CA TYR A 653 -7.31 -1.21 -8.51
C TYR A 653 -6.78 -2.55 -9.02
N PRO A 654 -7.62 -3.35 -9.67
CA PRO A 654 -7.18 -4.62 -10.26
C PRO A 654 -6.17 -4.41 -11.38
N GLN A 655 -5.06 -5.12 -11.29
CA GLN A 655 -3.99 -5.10 -12.30
C GLN A 655 -3.97 -6.38 -13.14
N GLY A 656 -4.86 -7.33 -12.84
CA GLY A 656 -4.97 -8.60 -13.57
C GLY A 656 -6.07 -9.46 -12.99
N GLY A 657 -6.42 -10.52 -13.72
CA GLY A 657 -7.46 -11.47 -13.35
C GLY A 657 -8.78 -11.23 -14.07
N SER A 658 -9.78 -12.03 -13.72
CA SER A 658 -11.12 -11.97 -14.30
C SER A 658 -12.17 -12.25 -13.25
N ASN A 659 -13.39 -11.77 -13.51
CA ASN A 659 -14.56 -12.06 -12.71
C ASN A 659 -15.72 -12.39 -13.66
N ILE A 660 -16.17 -13.64 -13.62
CA ILE A 660 -17.30 -14.12 -14.42
C ILE A 660 -18.38 -14.56 -13.46
N LYS A 661 -19.61 -14.09 -13.65
CA LYS A 661 -20.74 -14.36 -12.77
C LYS A 661 -21.97 -14.73 -13.59
N PHE A 662 -22.54 -15.87 -13.29
CA PHE A 662 -23.83 -16.31 -13.76
C PHE A 662 -24.82 -16.28 -12.61
N SER A 663 -26.00 -15.74 -12.80
CA SER A 663 -27.08 -15.68 -11.83
C SER A 663 -28.39 -16.14 -12.45
N ALA A 664 -29.06 -17.06 -11.78
CA ALA A 664 -30.41 -17.51 -12.13
C ALA A 664 -31.33 -17.29 -10.94
N LYS A 665 -32.37 -16.49 -11.09
CA LYS A 665 -33.47 -16.25 -10.12
C LYS A 665 -34.75 -16.83 -10.70
N ALA A 666 -35.53 -17.55 -9.89
CA ALA A 666 -36.75 -18.16 -10.30
C ALA A 666 -37.78 -18.10 -9.14
N THR A 667 -39.01 -17.71 -9.43
CA THR A 667 -40.10 -17.78 -8.49
C THR A 667 -40.79 -19.14 -8.58
N LEU A 668 -41.72 -19.41 -7.66
CA LEU A 668 -42.56 -20.60 -7.75
C LEU A 668 -43.58 -20.42 -8.89
N PRO A 669 -43.89 -21.47 -9.68
CA PRO A 669 -44.87 -21.43 -10.76
C PRO A 669 -46.30 -21.55 -10.20
N TYR A 670 -46.80 -20.50 -9.52
CA TYR A 670 -48.10 -20.50 -8.86
C TYR A 670 -49.26 -20.81 -9.82
N SER A 671 -49.17 -20.35 -11.07
CA SER A 671 -50.17 -20.61 -12.14
C SER A 671 -50.34 -22.07 -12.47
N SER A 672 -49.42 -22.95 -12.03
CA SER A 672 -49.53 -24.39 -12.27
C SER A 672 -50.43 -25.10 -11.25
N TRP A 673 -50.81 -24.45 -10.16
CA TRP A 673 -51.59 -25.07 -9.07
C TRP A 673 -52.63 -24.20 -8.40
N ASP A 674 -52.82 -22.92 -8.82
CA ASP A 674 -53.84 -22.01 -8.26
C ASP A 674 -55.22 -22.19 -8.90
N GLY A 675 -55.37 -23.05 -9.93
CA GLY A 675 -56.63 -23.35 -10.56
C GLY A 675 -57.17 -22.25 -11.46
N ILE A 676 -56.31 -21.30 -11.89
CA ILE A 676 -56.66 -20.21 -12.81
C ILE A 676 -56.10 -20.50 -14.19
N ASP A 677 -56.99 -20.89 -15.14
CA ASP A 677 -56.55 -21.22 -16.50
C ASP A 677 -56.22 -20.00 -17.35
N ASP A 678 -56.95 -18.88 -17.14
CA ASP A 678 -56.74 -17.63 -17.89
C ASP A 678 -56.73 -16.40 -16.97
N TYR A 679 -55.60 -15.71 -16.97
CA TYR A 679 -55.38 -14.48 -16.20
C TYR A 679 -55.76 -13.20 -16.95
N SER A 680 -56.20 -13.28 -18.22
CA SER A 680 -56.51 -12.09 -19.02
C SER A 680 -57.72 -11.32 -18.50
N ASN A 681 -58.63 -11.99 -17.81
CA ASN A 681 -59.86 -11.41 -17.27
C ASN A 681 -59.70 -10.85 -15.84
N LEU A 682 -58.55 -11.07 -15.20
CA LEU A 682 -58.27 -10.58 -13.85
C LEU A 682 -57.78 -9.14 -13.86
N THR A 683 -58.08 -8.42 -12.78
CA THR A 683 -57.46 -7.10 -12.55
C THR A 683 -55.95 -7.27 -12.39
N ASN A 684 -55.18 -6.23 -12.70
CA ASN A 684 -53.75 -6.27 -12.53
C ASN A 684 -53.29 -6.54 -11.07
N GLN A 685 -54.09 -6.11 -10.08
CA GLN A 685 -53.86 -6.41 -8.67
C GLN A 685 -54.01 -7.89 -8.33
N GLU A 686 -55.03 -8.57 -8.88
CA GLU A 686 -55.24 -10.01 -8.71
C GLU A 686 -54.21 -10.81 -9.47
N ARG A 687 -53.97 -10.45 -10.74
CA ARG A 687 -53.01 -11.09 -11.65
C ARG A 687 -51.59 -11.14 -11.10
N PHE A 688 -51.12 -10.05 -10.50
CA PHE A 688 -49.77 -9.92 -9.97
C PHE A 688 -49.73 -9.98 -8.45
N LYS A 689 -50.69 -10.51 -7.75
CA LYS A 689 -50.68 -10.71 -6.29
C LYS A 689 -49.50 -11.59 -5.85
N THR A 690 -49.17 -12.59 -6.65
CA THR A 690 -47.97 -13.42 -6.54
C THR A 690 -47.15 -13.31 -7.84
N LEU A 691 -45.90 -12.94 -7.71
CA LEU A 691 -45.01 -12.76 -8.87
C LEU A 691 -44.54 -14.10 -9.40
N GLU A 692 -44.46 -14.23 -10.72
CA GLU A 692 -44.11 -15.45 -11.40
C GLU A 692 -43.21 -15.14 -12.60
N TYR A 693 -41.91 -15.45 -12.47
CA TYR A 693 -40.90 -15.18 -13.48
C TYR A 693 -39.66 -15.98 -13.25
N TYR A 694 -38.82 -16.08 -14.28
CA TYR A 694 -37.43 -16.43 -14.18
C TYR A 694 -36.54 -15.32 -14.75
N LYS A 695 -35.32 -15.16 -14.18
CA LYS A 695 -34.39 -14.11 -14.55
C LYS A 695 -32.98 -14.68 -14.57
N LEU A 696 -32.32 -14.57 -15.71
CA LEU A 696 -30.96 -15.05 -15.95
C LEU A 696 -30.05 -13.86 -16.22
N LYS A 697 -28.90 -13.85 -15.59
CA LYS A 697 -27.87 -12.83 -15.85
C LYS A 697 -26.51 -13.47 -16.02
N LEU A 698 -25.75 -12.98 -17.01
CA LEU A 698 -24.37 -13.38 -17.26
C LEU A 698 -23.52 -12.11 -17.37
N THR A 699 -22.52 -11.99 -16.52
CA THR A 699 -21.56 -10.90 -16.57
C THR A 699 -20.15 -11.41 -16.61
N GLY A 700 -19.28 -10.72 -17.34
CA GLY A 700 -17.86 -11.04 -17.39
C GLY A 700 -17.02 -9.78 -17.48
N GLU A 701 -15.96 -9.72 -16.70
CA GLU A 701 -14.97 -8.65 -16.74
C GLU A 701 -13.56 -9.21 -16.66
N TRP A 702 -12.62 -8.58 -17.36
CA TRP A 702 -11.21 -8.93 -17.37
C TRP A 702 -10.36 -7.70 -17.10
N TYR A 703 -9.20 -7.90 -16.50
CA TYR A 703 -8.20 -6.87 -16.24
C TYR A 703 -6.91 -7.26 -16.91
N VAL A 704 -6.56 -6.54 -17.99
CA VAL A 704 -5.40 -6.83 -18.83
C VAL A 704 -4.38 -5.71 -18.69
N PRO A 705 -3.22 -5.95 -18.07
CA PRO A 705 -2.17 -4.95 -18.00
C PRO A 705 -1.54 -4.76 -19.38
N LEU A 706 -1.52 -3.53 -19.88
CA LEU A 706 -0.93 -3.17 -21.19
C LEU A 706 0.54 -2.75 -21.08
N THR A 707 1.03 -2.48 -19.88
CA THR A 707 2.42 -2.08 -19.62
C THR A 707 3.11 -3.05 -18.68
N ALA A 708 4.43 -3.21 -18.83
CA ALA A 708 5.23 -4.12 -17.99
C ALA A 708 5.15 -3.77 -16.48
N ASP A 709 5.00 -2.48 -16.15
CA ASP A 709 4.81 -2.00 -14.78
C ASP A 709 3.37 -2.16 -14.26
N LYS A 710 2.50 -2.80 -15.06
CA LYS A 710 1.09 -3.08 -14.78
C LYS A 710 0.26 -1.85 -14.36
N LYS A 711 0.71 -0.64 -14.76
CA LYS A 711 -0.01 0.58 -14.42
C LYS A 711 -1.16 0.86 -15.36
N LEU A 712 -0.95 0.73 -16.67
CA LEU A 712 -2.01 0.91 -17.65
C LEU A 712 -2.78 -0.40 -17.78
N VAL A 713 -4.06 -0.37 -17.41
CA VAL A 713 -4.92 -1.57 -17.39
C VAL A 713 -6.12 -1.34 -18.31
N LEU A 714 -6.34 -2.26 -19.24
CA LEU A 714 -7.56 -2.35 -20.05
C LEU A 714 -8.55 -3.27 -19.34
N MET A 715 -9.80 -2.81 -19.19
CA MET A 715 -10.88 -3.57 -18.57
C MET A 715 -12.08 -3.66 -19.54
N PRO A 716 -12.17 -4.71 -20.36
CA PRO A 716 -13.40 -5.07 -21.06
C PRO A 716 -14.38 -5.75 -20.09
N ARG A 717 -15.65 -5.39 -20.22
CA ARG A 717 -16.77 -5.98 -19.49
C ARG A 717 -17.95 -6.17 -20.42
N PHE A 718 -18.70 -7.24 -20.20
CA PHE A 718 -20.03 -7.42 -20.80
C PHE A 718 -21.04 -7.87 -19.75
N GLY A 719 -22.31 -7.61 -20.03
CA GLY A 719 -23.43 -8.06 -19.22
C GLY A 719 -24.65 -8.35 -20.10
N PHE A 720 -25.29 -9.50 -19.87
CA PHE A 720 -26.55 -9.89 -20.48
C PHE A 720 -27.55 -10.23 -19.38
N GLY A 721 -28.79 -9.76 -19.54
CA GLY A 721 -29.90 -10.10 -18.68
C GLY A 721 -31.10 -10.53 -19.48
N PHE A 722 -31.76 -11.62 -19.06
CA PHE A 722 -32.96 -12.14 -19.67
C PHE A 722 -33.98 -12.45 -18.58
N MET A 723 -35.22 -12.09 -18.82
CA MET A 723 -36.36 -12.34 -17.93
C MET A 723 -37.53 -12.89 -18.73
N GLY A 724 -38.22 -13.87 -18.19
CA GLY A 724 -39.36 -14.48 -18.82
C GLY A 724 -40.45 -14.85 -17.81
N ALA A 725 -41.64 -15.09 -18.28
CA ALA A 725 -42.77 -15.60 -17.53
C ALA A 725 -42.99 -17.09 -17.82
N TYR A 726 -43.50 -17.86 -16.85
CA TYR A 726 -43.86 -19.25 -17.06
C TYR A 726 -45.18 -19.38 -17.79
N ASN A 727 -46.15 -18.49 -17.46
CA ASN A 727 -47.48 -18.48 -18.05
C ASN A 727 -47.70 -17.24 -18.92
N SER A 728 -48.05 -17.45 -20.19
CA SER A 728 -48.23 -16.37 -21.15
C SER A 728 -49.46 -15.49 -20.87
N SER A 729 -50.58 -16.07 -20.32
CA SER A 729 -51.79 -15.31 -19.99
C SER A 729 -51.57 -14.43 -18.75
N LYS A 730 -50.73 -14.89 -17.78
CA LYS A 730 -50.27 -14.07 -16.64
C LYS A 730 -49.30 -12.99 -17.08
N GLY A 731 -48.44 -13.32 -18.06
CA GLY A 731 -47.51 -12.39 -18.66
C GLY A 731 -46.32 -12.01 -17.74
N LEU A 732 -45.50 -11.10 -18.22
CA LEU A 732 -44.31 -10.64 -17.49
C LEU A 732 -44.69 -9.77 -16.29
N THR A 733 -44.00 -10.03 -15.14
CA THR A 733 -44.13 -9.21 -13.94
C THR A 733 -43.80 -7.74 -14.22
N PRO A 734 -44.51 -6.78 -13.61
CA PRO A 734 -44.21 -5.35 -13.70
C PRO A 734 -42.96 -4.97 -12.89
N PHE A 735 -42.49 -5.87 -12.00
CA PHE A 735 -41.31 -5.66 -11.16
C PHE A 735 -40.12 -6.39 -11.71
N GLU A 736 -38.89 -6.03 -11.20
CA GLU A 736 -37.64 -6.68 -11.52
C GLU A 736 -37.15 -6.52 -12.97
N ARG A 737 -37.84 -5.69 -13.80
CA ARG A 737 -37.42 -5.41 -15.18
C ARG A 737 -36.18 -4.58 -15.24
N PHE A 738 -35.44 -4.69 -16.34
CA PHE A 738 -34.23 -3.93 -16.58
C PHE A 738 -34.51 -2.53 -17.07
N HIS A 739 -33.82 -1.55 -16.47
CA HIS A 739 -33.83 -0.16 -16.91
C HIS A 739 -32.42 0.28 -17.22
N LEU A 740 -32.17 0.71 -18.43
CA LEU A 740 -30.87 1.22 -18.87
C LEU A 740 -30.86 2.74 -18.79
N GLY A 741 -29.76 3.31 -18.33
CA GLY A 741 -29.55 4.75 -18.27
C GLY A 741 -29.15 5.24 -16.87
N GLY A 742 -28.70 6.48 -16.82
CA GLY A 742 -28.40 7.16 -15.60
C GLY A 742 -27.05 6.92 -14.98
N SER A 743 -26.90 7.41 -13.75
CA SER A 743 -25.63 7.39 -12.99
C SER A 743 -25.39 6.08 -12.26
N GLY A 744 -26.42 5.23 -12.11
CA GLY A 744 -26.30 3.98 -11.35
C GLY A 744 -25.78 4.21 -9.94
N LEU A 745 -26.38 5.09 -9.17
CA LEU A 745 -26.02 5.34 -7.78
C LEU A 745 -26.04 4.04 -6.97
N THR A 746 -24.96 3.77 -6.29
CA THR A 746 -24.77 2.55 -5.48
C THR A 746 -25.86 2.38 -4.42
N GLY A 747 -26.45 1.20 -4.38
CA GLY A 747 -27.51 0.86 -3.44
C GLY A 747 -28.89 1.35 -3.84
N VAL A 748 -29.01 2.00 -5.00
CA VAL A 748 -30.25 2.54 -5.54
C VAL A 748 -30.70 1.76 -6.80
N ASN A 749 -29.87 0.80 -7.25
CA ASN A 749 -30.12 -0.01 -8.46
C ASN A 749 -31.40 -0.85 -8.40
N GLN A 750 -31.97 -1.01 -7.22
CA GLN A 750 -33.27 -1.69 -6.99
C GLN A 750 -34.28 -0.82 -6.27
N ILE A 751 -34.16 0.50 -6.41
CA ILE A 751 -35.21 1.39 -5.88
C ILE A 751 -36.49 1.07 -6.60
N GLY A 752 -37.45 0.63 -5.83
CA GLY A 752 -38.79 0.44 -6.29
C GLY A 752 -39.02 -0.84 -7.12
N GLY A 753 -38.22 -1.91 -6.93
CA GLY A 753 -38.45 -3.16 -7.65
C GLY A 753 -38.08 -3.11 -9.12
N GLN A 754 -37.23 -2.17 -9.53
CA GLN A 754 -36.67 -2.05 -10.88
C GLN A 754 -35.16 -2.23 -10.80
N GLU A 755 -34.55 -2.90 -11.77
CA GLU A 755 -33.08 -3.05 -11.86
C GLU A 755 -32.50 -1.99 -12.80
N ILE A 756 -31.91 -0.93 -12.21
CA ILE A 756 -31.36 0.21 -12.94
C ILE A 756 -29.88 -0.06 -13.24
N ILE A 757 -29.53 -0.06 -14.53
CA ILE A 757 -28.18 -0.29 -15.04
C ILE A 757 -27.67 1.01 -15.67
N ALA A 758 -26.54 1.52 -15.18
CA ALA A 758 -25.97 2.77 -15.68
C ALA A 758 -25.53 2.66 -17.14
N LEU A 759 -25.79 3.71 -17.93
CA LEU A 759 -25.15 3.97 -19.22
C LEU A 759 -24.70 5.43 -19.18
N ARG A 760 -23.40 5.61 -18.93
CA ARG A 760 -22.82 6.93 -18.69
C ARG A 760 -22.94 7.81 -19.95
N GLY A 761 -23.40 9.03 -19.79
CA GLY A 761 -23.67 9.94 -20.90
C GLY A 761 -25.15 10.09 -21.25
N TYR A 762 -26.02 9.20 -20.72
CA TYR A 762 -27.47 9.29 -20.86
C TYR A 762 -28.12 9.59 -19.51
N GLU A 763 -29.32 10.17 -19.53
CA GLU A 763 -30.07 10.53 -18.31
C GLU A 763 -30.73 9.33 -17.62
N ASP A 764 -31.00 9.49 -16.31
CA ASP A 764 -31.79 8.53 -15.54
C ASP A 764 -33.28 8.65 -15.95
N GLY A 765 -33.97 7.52 -16.10
CA GLY A 765 -35.39 7.48 -16.31
C GLY A 765 -35.79 7.56 -17.76
N ASN A 766 -37.02 7.98 -18.03
CA ASN A 766 -37.80 7.84 -19.27
C ASN A 766 -37.23 8.48 -20.56
N GLY A 767 -35.93 8.52 -20.72
CA GLY A 767 -35.28 9.15 -21.88
C GLY A 767 -35.27 8.34 -23.16
N GLY A 768 -36.20 7.43 -23.42
CA GLY A 768 -36.28 6.67 -24.68
C GLY A 768 -35.27 5.55 -24.82
N LEU A 769 -34.59 5.15 -23.72
CA LEU A 769 -33.70 3.99 -23.67
C LEU A 769 -34.45 2.68 -23.35
N ASN A 770 -35.63 2.79 -22.74
CA ASN A 770 -36.41 1.66 -22.23
C ASN A 770 -37.89 1.85 -22.57
N SER A 771 -38.64 0.77 -22.63
CA SER A 771 -40.10 0.81 -22.65
C SER A 771 -40.66 1.29 -21.31
N ASP A 772 -41.90 1.73 -21.30
CA ASP A 772 -42.63 2.08 -20.07
C ASP A 772 -42.63 0.90 -19.09
N GLY A 773 -42.14 1.14 -17.87
CA GLY A 773 -42.02 0.09 -16.86
C GLY A 773 -40.78 -0.82 -16.99
N GLY A 774 -39.91 -0.60 -17.98
CA GLY A 774 -38.69 -1.37 -18.21
C GLY A 774 -38.83 -2.58 -19.10
N ASP A 775 -37.71 -3.16 -19.50
CA ASP A 775 -37.68 -4.27 -20.48
C ASP A 775 -37.17 -5.58 -19.85
N PRO A 776 -37.58 -6.74 -20.40
CA PRO A 776 -37.15 -8.05 -19.90
C PRO A 776 -35.75 -8.48 -20.35
N ILE A 777 -35.18 -7.82 -21.33
CA ILE A 777 -33.88 -8.21 -21.92
C ILE A 777 -32.97 -6.99 -21.92
N ILE A 778 -31.70 -7.22 -21.59
CA ILE A 778 -30.64 -6.19 -21.63
C ILE A 778 -29.32 -6.75 -22.14
N ALA A 779 -28.63 -5.96 -22.93
CA ALA A 779 -27.24 -6.18 -23.30
C ALA A 779 -26.42 -4.92 -23.02
N LYS A 780 -25.27 -5.08 -22.35
CA LYS A 780 -24.35 -3.97 -22.05
C LYS A 780 -22.92 -4.40 -22.25
N TYR A 781 -22.12 -3.48 -22.82
CA TYR A 781 -20.68 -3.62 -23.02
C TYR A 781 -20.00 -2.38 -22.44
N THR A 782 -18.85 -2.59 -21.82
CA THR A 782 -18.01 -1.51 -21.27
C THR A 782 -16.56 -1.81 -21.57
N LEU A 783 -15.84 -0.80 -22.04
CA LEU A 783 -14.39 -0.85 -22.21
C LEU A 783 -13.79 0.32 -21.43
N GLU A 784 -12.93 0.05 -20.45
CA GLU A 784 -12.26 1.10 -19.69
C GLU A 784 -10.74 0.96 -19.81
N LEU A 785 -10.07 2.08 -20.02
CA LEU A 785 -8.63 2.21 -19.95
C LEU A 785 -8.28 2.98 -18.67
N ARG A 786 -7.64 2.32 -17.70
CA ARG A 786 -7.38 2.83 -16.36
C ARG A 786 -5.90 3.12 -16.16
N TYR A 787 -5.57 4.27 -15.55
CA TYR A 787 -4.20 4.64 -15.19
C TYR A 787 -4.14 5.19 -13.76
N PRO A 788 -3.29 4.63 -12.86
CA PRO A 788 -3.20 5.06 -11.48
C PRO A 788 -2.32 6.29 -11.35
N ILE A 789 -2.80 7.30 -10.64
CA ILE A 789 -2.03 8.46 -10.22
C ILE A 789 -1.29 8.13 -8.91
N SER A 790 -1.98 7.45 -7.99
CA SER A 790 -1.46 6.97 -6.70
C SER A 790 -2.13 5.66 -6.30
N LEU A 791 -1.34 4.67 -5.91
CA LEU A 791 -1.81 3.40 -5.36
C LEU A 791 -1.55 3.31 -3.84
N ASN A 792 -1.39 4.45 -3.16
CA ASN A 792 -1.24 4.45 -1.70
C ASN A 792 -2.53 3.92 -1.04
N PRO A 793 -2.47 2.93 -0.13
CA PRO A 793 -3.63 2.40 0.57
C PRO A 793 -4.45 3.44 1.35
N GLN A 794 -3.82 4.53 1.79
CA GLN A 794 -4.50 5.62 2.49
C GLN A 794 -5.28 6.56 1.54
N ALA A 795 -4.91 6.59 0.25
CA ALA A 795 -5.57 7.39 -0.77
C ALA A 795 -5.20 6.89 -2.16
N THR A 796 -6.02 6.02 -2.75
CA THR A 796 -5.83 5.53 -4.12
C THR A 796 -6.55 6.43 -5.11
N PHE A 797 -5.80 6.95 -6.10
CA PHE A 797 -6.33 7.81 -7.16
C PHE A 797 -6.01 7.21 -8.51
N PHE A 798 -7.02 7.12 -9.39
CA PHE A 798 -6.79 6.76 -10.79
C PHE A 798 -7.76 7.47 -11.72
N VAL A 799 -7.31 7.68 -12.96
CA VAL A 799 -8.11 8.21 -14.05
C VAL A 799 -8.48 7.09 -15.00
N LEU A 800 -9.59 7.25 -15.68
CA LEU A 800 -10.01 6.30 -16.70
C LEU A 800 -10.63 7.01 -17.91
N GLY A 801 -10.44 6.42 -19.09
CA GLY A 801 -11.25 6.67 -20.26
C GLY A 801 -12.19 5.48 -20.43
N PHE A 802 -13.42 5.74 -20.83
CA PHE A 802 -14.40 4.66 -21.04
C PHE A 802 -15.14 4.80 -22.36
N ALA A 803 -15.55 3.65 -22.91
CA ALA A 803 -16.54 3.53 -23.96
C ALA A 803 -17.60 2.50 -23.48
N GLU A 804 -18.85 2.86 -23.58
CA GLU A 804 -19.98 2.00 -23.21
C GLU A 804 -20.95 1.86 -24.37
N ALA A 805 -21.60 0.70 -24.42
CA ALA A 805 -22.65 0.42 -25.37
C ALA A 805 -23.69 -0.47 -24.71
N GLY A 806 -24.96 -0.19 -24.90
CA GLY A 806 -26.03 -0.99 -24.31
C GLY A 806 -27.38 -0.68 -24.89
N ASN A 807 -28.30 -1.63 -24.72
CA ASN A 807 -29.71 -1.46 -25.08
C ASN A 807 -30.57 -2.44 -24.27
N THR A 808 -31.85 -2.10 -24.12
CA THR A 808 -32.86 -3.01 -23.63
C THR A 808 -33.80 -3.43 -24.78
N PHE A 809 -34.49 -4.56 -24.63
CA PHE A 809 -35.35 -5.13 -25.68
C PHE A 809 -36.63 -5.65 -25.07
N PRO A 810 -37.77 -5.29 -25.64
CA PRO A 810 -39.07 -5.68 -25.11
C PRO A 810 -39.42 -7.16 -25.35
N THR A 811 -38.90 -7.80 -26.41
CA THR A 811 -39.12 -9.20 -26.71
C THR A 811 -37.84 -9.92 -27.20
N PHE A 812 -37.82 -11.27 -27.14
CA PHE A 812 -36.75 -12.07 -27.71
C PHE A 812 -36.61 -11.93 -29.23
N ARG A 813 -37.75 -11.60 -29.92
CA ARG A 813 -37.73 -11.39 -31.38
C ARG A 813 -36.95 -10.12 -31.74
N ASP A 814 -37.02 -9.10 -30.88
CA ASP A 814 -36.32 -7.82 -31.07
C ASP A 814 -34.87 -7.83 -30.61
N PHE A 815 -34.46 -8.91 -29.92
CA PHE A 815 -33.12 -9.01 -29.37
C PHE A 815 -32.04 -9.07 -30.44
N ASN A 816 -31.29 -7.98 -30.55
CA ASN A 816 -30.07 -7.91 -31.36
C ASN A 816 -28.95 -7.32 -30.51
N PRO A 817 -27.95 -8.11 -30.03
CA PRO A 817 -26.90 -7.65 -29.12
C PRO A 817 -25.99 -6.58 -29.73
N LEU A 818 -26.06 -6.34 -31.04
CA LEU A 818 -25.29 -5.30 -31.74
C LEU A 818 -26.10 -4.01 -31.96
N ASN A 819 -27.42 -4.03 -31.73
CA ASN A 819 -28.26 -2.84 -31.77
C ASN A 819 -28.17 -2.14 -30.41
N VAL A 820 -27.17 -1.28 -30.24
CA VAL A 820 -26.80 -0.67 -28.98
C VAL A 820 -26.72 0.85 -29.08
N LYS A 821 -27.04 1.54 -28.01
CA LYS A 821 -26.76 2.97 -27.80
C LYS A 821 -25.38 3.14 -27.21
N ARG A 822 -24.59 4.04 -27.78
CA ARG A 822 -23.14 4.17 -27.53
C ARG A 822 -22.82 5.45 -26.78
N SER A 823 -21.87 5.37 -25.89
CA SER A 823 -21.31 6.52 -25.19
C SER A 823 -19.82 6.36 -24.97
N ALA A 824 -19.14 7.48 -24.73
CA ALA A 824 -17.76 7.48 -24.30
C ALA A 824 -17.52 8.63 -23.31
N GLY A 825 -16.42 8.58 -22.58
CA GLY A 825 -16.12 9.62 -21.62
C GLY A 825 -14.84 9.41 -20.86
N VAL A 826 -14.66 10.28 -19.87
CA VAL A 826 -13.51 10.26 -18.96
C VAL A 826 -13.99 10.24 -17.52
N GLY A 827 -13.21 9.62 -16.64
CA GLY A 827 -13.56 9.51 -15.23
C GLY A 827 -12.35 9.64 -14.31
N LEU A 828 -12.63 10.05 -13.09
CA LEU A 828 -11.70 10.07 -11.97
C LEU A 828 -12.26 9.19 -10.85
N ARG A 829 -11.40 8.39 -10.26
CA ARG A 829 -11.72 7.59 -9.07
C ARG A 829 -10.78 7.95 -7.95
N VAL A 830 -11.35 8.12 -6.78
CA VAL A 830 -10.65 8.45 -5.53
C VAL A 830 -11.14 7.51 -4.44
N PHE A 831 -10.30 6.61 -3.99
CA PHE A 831 -10.61 5.76 -2.85
C PHE A 831 -10.00 6.35 -1.58
N LEU A 832 -10.83 6.56 -0.59
CA LEU A 832 -10.46 6.99 0.76
C LEU A 832 -11.04 5.98 1.76
N PRO A 833 -10.24 5.41 2.69
CA PRO A 833 -10.71 4.35 3.60
C PRO A 833 -11.97 4.70 4.40
N MET A 834 -12.15 5.99 4.77
CA MET A 834 -13.31 6.46 5.52
C MET A 834 -14.56 6.71 4.66
N PHE A 835 -14.38 7.03 3.37
CA PHE A 835 -15.47 7.46 2.49
C PHE A 835 -15.76 6.46 1.36
N GLY A 836 -14.92 5.41 1.23
CA GLY A 836 -15.03 4.47 0.12
C GLY A 836 -14.54 5.05 -1.21
N MET A 837 -15.09 4.57 -2.32
CA MET A 837 -14.74 5.01 -3.67
C MET A 837 -15.61 6.21 -4.07
N LEU A 838 -14.98 7.30 -4.43
CA LEU A 838 -15.60 8.49 -5.03
C LEU A 838 -15.34 8.45 -6.54
N GLY A 839 -16.37 8.62 -7.34
CA GLY A 839 -16.31 8.65 -8.79
C GLY A 839 -16.83 9.96 -9.36
N LEU A 840 -16.14 10.49 -10.35
CA LEU A 840 -16.58 11.62 -11.15
C LEU A 840 -16.41 11.24 -12.61
N ASP A 841 -17.50 11.12 -13.35
CA ASP A 841 -17.50 10.75 -14.76
C ASP A 841 -18.13 11.84 -15.60
N TYR A 842 -17.51 12.19 -16.70
CA TYR A 842 -18.09 13.02 -17.73
C TYR A 842 -18.27 12.19 -19.00
N GLY A 843 -19.51 11.95 -19.39
CA GLY A 843 -19.89 11.08 -20.49
C GLY A 843 -20.59 11.82 -21.60
N TRP A 844 -20.36 11.36 -22.83
CA TRP A 844 -21.04 11.79 -24.06
C TRP A 844 -21.81 10.60 -24.64
N GLY A 845 -23.14 10.74 -24.83
CA GLY A 845 -23.97 9.80 -25.56
C GLY A 845 -24.06 10.22 -27.03
N PHE A 846 -23.86 9.28 -27.95
CA PHE A 846 -23.76 9.56 -29.39
C PHE A 846 -25.02 9.29 -30.17
N ASP A 847 -25.89 8.40 -29.67
CA ASP A 847 -27.07 7.98 -30.39
C ASP A 847 -28.29 8.78 -29.95
N THR A 848 -29.06 9.30 -30.92
CA THR A 848 -30.30 9.98 -30.67
C THR A 848 -31.36 9.02 -30.17
N LEU A 849 -32.13 9.46 -29.20
CA LEU A 849 -33.29 8.75 -28.71
C LEU A 849 -34.51 9.22 -29.52
N ASP A 850 -35.49 8.30 -29.73
CA ASP A 850 -36.65 8.60 -30.53
C ASP A 850 -37.45 9.73 -29.91
N PRO A 851 -37.72 10.89 -30.60
CA PRO A 851 -38.37 12.05 -30.03
C PRO A 851 -39.77 11.76 -29.49
N TRP A 852 -40.46 10.74 -30.05
CA TRP A 852 -41.81 10.33 -29.68
C TRP A 852 -41.88 9.47 -28.41
N SER A 853 -40.76 8.89 -27.96
CA SER A 853 -40.64 8.12 -26.72
C SER A 853 -40.37 9.01 -25.50
N VAL A 854 -39.93 10.25 -25.74
CA VAL A 854 -39.77 11.26 -24.69
C VAL A 854 -41.10 11.94 -24.52
N GLY A 855 -41.89 11.59 -23.52
CA GLY A 855 -43.10 12.33 -23.17
C GLY A 855 -42.76 13.82 -23.04
N PHE A 856 -43.26 14.61 -24.00
CA PHE A 856 -43.08 16.06 -24.06
C PHE A 856 -43.68 16.72 -22.81
N ASN A 857 -42.91 16.88 -21.75
CA ASN A 857 -43.15 17.94 -20.78
C ASN A 857 -42.57 19.22 -21.35
N GLN A 858 -43.39 19.97 -22.08
CA GLN A 858 -43.13 21.37 -22.42
C GLN A 858 -42.86 22.15 -21.11
N GLY A 859 -41.61 22.44 -20.81
CA GLY A 859 -41.32 23.33 -19.71
C GLY A 859 -39.96 23.23 -19.00
N SER A 860 -39.02 22.42 -19.45
CA SER A 860 -37.65 22.54 -18.92
C SER A 860 -36.64 22.70 -20.04
N ASP A 861 -36.19 23.90 -20.20
CA ASP A 861 -35.12 24.37 -21.06
C ASP A 861 -33.77 23.84 -20.50
N ASN A 862 -33.61 22.54 -20.42
CA ASN A 862 -32.36 21.88 -20.02
C ASN A 862 -31.75 21.17 -21.21
N GLY A 863 -31.08 21.98 -22.06
CA GLY A 863 -29.89 21.55 -22.78
C GLY A 863 -30.01 20.35 -23.74
N VAL A 864 -31.18 20.14 -24.39
CA VAL A 864 -31.25 19.31 -25.60
C VAL A 864 -30.55 20.09 -26.71
N ASN A 865 -29.29 19.86 -26.87
CA ASN A 865 -28.53 20.40 -28.01
C ASN A 865 -29.16 19.79 -29.27
N THR A 866 -29.72 20.59 -30.16
CA THR A 866 -30.37 20.23 -31.43
C THR A 866 -29.47 19.44 -32.40
N LYS A 867 -28.26 19.06 -31.95
CA LYS A 867 -27.25 18.26 -32.69
C LYS A 867 -27.19 16.77 -32.26
N GLY A 868 -28.10 16.27 -31.42
CA GLY A 868 -28.20 14.83 -31.12
C GLY A 868 -27.10 14.22 -30.19
N TYR A 869 -26.37 15.04 -29.42
CA TYR A 869 -25.40 14.54 -28.45
C TYR A 869 -25.87 14.86 -27.03
N TYR A 870 -25.86 13.84 -26.19
CA TYR A 870 -26.15 13.97 -24.76
C TYR A 870 -24.84 14.11 -23.99
N THR A 871 -24.82 14.97 -22.96
CA THR A 871 -23.65 15.11 -22.09
C THR A 871 -24.11 15.05 -20.64
N LYS A 872 -23.42 14.24 -19.82
CA LYS A 872 -23.79 14.14 -18.41
C LYS A 872 -22.55 14.06 -17.52
N LEU A 873 -22.57 14.85 -16.45
CA LEU A 873 -21.64 14.77 -15.34
C LEU A 873 -22.26 13.89 -14.25
N ASN A 874 -21.64 12.76 -13.97
CA ASN A 874 -22.06 11.83 -12.95
C ASN A 874 -21.09 11.89 -11.76
N PHE A 875 -21.62 12.13 -10.57
CA PHE A 875 -20.87 12.01 -9.33
C PHE A 875 -21.40 10.80 -8.55
N THR A 876 -20.50 9.91 -8.16
CA THR A 876 -20.84 8.68 -7.44
C THR A 876 -20.04 8.55 -6.17
N ILE A 877 -20.68 8.01 -5.12
CA ILE A 877 -20.05 7.67 -3.85
C ILE A 877 -20.36 6.20 -3.55
N GLY A 878 -19.31 5.38 -3.42
CA GLY A 878 -19.42 3.94 -3.22
C GLY A 878 -18.71 3.12 -4.31
N MET A 879 -18.66 1.79 -4.15
CA MET A 879 -17.82 0.95 -5.02
C MET A 879 -18.46 0.53 -6.35
N ASN A 880 -19.77 0.62 -6.52
CA ASN A 880 -20.46 0.11 -7.71
C ASN A 880 -21.24 1.21 -8.42
N LEU A 881 -20.98 1.36 -9.70
CA LEU A 881 -21.76 2.14 -10.65
C LEU A 881 -22.84 1.22 -11.23
N GLY A 882 -24.03 1.09 -10.67
CA GLY A 882 -25.17 0.39 -11.28
C GLY A 882 -24.83 -0.68 -12.32
N GLU A 883 -24.09 -1.69 -11.91
CA GLU A 883 -23.62 -2.75 -12.81
C GLU A 883 -24.63 -3.89 -12.85
N LEU A 884 -24.72 -4.57 -14.02
CA LEU A 884 -25.57 -5.76 -14.21
C LEU A 884 -25.23 -6.87 -13.21
#